data_a01eccf71e6d29b8f77794b9cca0f047
#
_entry.id   a01eccf71e6d29b8f77794b9cca0f047
#
_cell.length_a   1.000
_cell.length_b   1.000
_cell.length_c   1.000
_cell.angle_alpha   90.00
_cell.angle_beta   90.00
_cell.angle_gamma   90.00
#
_symmetry.space_group_name_H-M   'P 1'
#
loop_
_entity.id
_entity.type
_entity.pdbx_description
1 polymer ?
#
loop_
_entity_poly.entity_id
_entity_poly.type
_entity_poly.pdbx_seq_one_letter_code
_entity_poly.pdbx_strand_id
1 'polypeptide(L)'
;MAVDSMRRRRAWAAVLAVSAALGLTVAQAQAASGTGGDPFGVRALRAQALLNQQKGPSAFVDKGNDDPGGDEDESGNTAEQADQYAEARTSPGIVAPGAYGAAYGELAGLRHTDGSWRELTRLPYDSDDPRYRDVNSNSSGGAGKVTGRVTGLAADDHGYVYAGSANGGVFRSRTGGGHWTNISDRLPALSTGDLQLDPHGRLWYATGEANTSSMAFLGTGVYVLDDPHEGRFSPRDRVGGEELESSSINALRFAGDKVWAATTRGVWSHSTRTLNGAWKLEFAPNPDYLPGGAKASDPSAAYKNITSDIAIDPKDPDKVVLAVGWRGGDTYNGFYAKGPRGWERLTGLGDLPSDSDNVGNVTFARSADGSRYYAIDQSPAMTASNPDSGLAGIFVSKSGSPTGPWTKIADHTQLRDSGSALTGAGYQPGIQAWYDQFLTVDPKNPDHVYAGLEEVFETKDGGRSWTVPGPYWNFGFSCWSIDPAKRSGDCPPTTHADQHSVAIGSDGGNPYVVVGDDGGAFRRPVDGSANAQGHATDWTSLNDGTMDALQYYSVGVGIDQASRGVSVTGGLQDNGQSILRPGDRVMGSNFGGDGGDTITDPANGCNIAAEYVYLAVSVTQNCAVNNGAWATDPSKATTYSVAPPDNATSEARFIAPLNADIKDPNTWVAGGRHVWINTKGWAIRSGSEWSAAYDLGKGNTATAVASSGGKVYAAWCGPCNNQGFTRGIAVGNADGTGWHQLNLPVDGTVPNRYLAGLAIDPADSNHVLLAVNGFSRKWTEGPGAGVGHLFETRDGGATWKNVSGNLPDVPANSVVLLKNGTVALGTDLGVLVRPARSSRWKVAGENLPTTAVLQLRTGPDGRLYAATHGRGIWAIDVRRLC
;
A
#
# COMPACT_ATOMS: atom_id res chain seq x y z
N MET A 1 -15.62 -52.31 19.78
CA MET A 1 -16.45 -51.08 19.96
C MET A 1 -16.10 -50.25 21.19
N ALA A 2 -15.27 -50.68 22.14
CA ALA A 2 -14.90 -49.87 23.32
C ALA A 2 -13.60 -49.05 23.16
N VAL A 3 -12.78 -49.36 22.20
CA VAL A 3 -11.48 -48.67 21.97
C VAL A 3 -11.62 -47.37 21.12
N ASP A 4 -12.64 -47.31 20.27
CA ASP A 4 -12.88 -46.15 19.40
C ASP A 4 -13.57 -44.99 20.13
N SER A 5 -14.32 -45.26 21.20
CA SER A 5 -14.95 -44.20 22.00
C SER A 5 -13.96 -43.43 22.89
N MET A 6 -12.84 -44.06 23.26
CA MET A 6 -11.79 -43.42 24.04
C MET A 6 -10.89 -42.52 23.20
N ARG A 7 -10.65 -42.85 21.95
CA ARG A 7 -9.87 -41.96 21.04
C ARG A 7 -10.62 -40.71 20.67
N ARG A 8 -11.94 -40.81 20.43
CA ARG A 8 -12.77 -39.61 20.13
C ARG A 8 -12.91 -38.70 21.34
N ARG A 9 -13.04 -39.25 22.56
CA ARG A 9 -13.08 -38.39 23.76
C ARG A 9 -11.76 -37.73 24.10
N ARG A 10 -10.61 -38.32 23.75
CA ARG A 10 -9.30 -37.66 23.90
C ARG A 10 -9.04 -36.59 22.87
N ALA A 11 -9.54 -36.72 21.65
CA ALA A 11 -9.46 -35.68 20.62
C ALA A 11 -10.29 -34.44 20.98
N TRP A 12 -11.53 -34.65 21.52
CA TRP A 12 -12.37 -33.54 21.98
C TRP A 12 -11.85 -32.87 23.26
N ALA A 13 -11.21 -33.56 24.15
CA ALA A 13 -10.58 -32.97 25.31
C ALA A 13 -9.31 -32.15 24.96
N ALA A 14 -8.59 -32.55 23.93
CA ALA A 14 -7.46 -31.75 23.41
C ALA A 14 -7.91 -30.46 22.72
N VAL A 15 -8.99 -30.51 21.94
CA VAL A 15 -9.56 -29.34 21.27
C VAL A 15 -10.15 -28.35 22.30
N LEU A 16 -10.84 -28.84 23.32
CA LEU A 16 -11.37 -27.99 24.40
C LEU A 16 -10.28 -27.42 25.32
N ALA A 17 -9.15 -28.11 25.50
CA ALA A 17 -8.03 -27.60 26.29
C ALA A 17 -7.24 -26.52 25.51
N VAL A 18 -7.12 -26.65 24.21
CA VAL A 18 -6.49 -25.62 23.33
C VAL A 18 -7.38 -24.38 23.24
N SER A 19 -8.70 -24.55 23.10
CA SER A 19 -9.64 -23.42 23.10
C SER A 19 -9.70 -22.68 24.45
N ALA A 20 -9.57 -23.43 25.58
CA ALA A 20 -9.52 -22.80 26.90
C ALA A 20 -8.17 -22.12 27.19
N ALA A 21 -7.06 -22.64 26.66
CA ALA A 21 -5.75 -22.02 26.78
C ALA A 21 -5.63 -20.76 25.91
N LEU A 22 -6.23 -20.73 24.72
CA LEU A 22 -6.30 -19.57 23.84
C LEU A 22 -7.24 -18.50 24.40
N GLY A 23 -8.36 -18.88 24.99
CA GLY A 23 -9.25 -17.94 25.69
C GLY A 23 -8.58 -17.29 26.90
N LEU A 24 -7.71 -18.02 27.63
CA LEU A 24 -6.96 -17.48 28.77
C LEU A 24 -5.79 -16.57 28.35
N THR A 25 -5.16 -16.79 27.21
CA THR A 25 -4.10 -15.91 26.69
C THR A 25 -4.68 -14.60 26.15
N VAL A 26 -5.84 -14.64 25.51
CA VAL A 26 -6.56 -13.43 25.08
C VAL A 26 -7.08 -12.65 26.30
N ALA A 27 -7.61 -13.32 27.31
CA ALA A 27 -8.06 -12.66 28.54
C ALA A 27 -6.89 -12.12 29.39
N GLN A 28 -5.72 -12.76 29.38
CA GLN A 28 -4.54 -12.23 30.08
C GLN A 28 -3.89 -11.05 29.32
N ALA A 29 -3.94 -11.04 27.97
CA ALA A 29 -3.55 -9.88 27.19
C ALA A 29 -4.49 -8.69 27.40
N GLN A 30 -5.79 -8.95 27.64
CA GLN A 30 -6.77 -7.92 28.01
C GLN A 30 -6.61 -7.41 29.46
N ALA A 31 -6.14 -8.25 30.39
CA ALA A 31 -5.92 -7.86 31.80
C ALA A 31 -4.61 -7.09 32.04
N ALA A 32 -3.63 -7.18 31.14
CA ALA A 32 -2.36 -6.47 31.24
C ALA A 32 -2.40 -5.06 30.60
N SER A 33 -3.49 -4.69 29.90
CA SER A 33 -3.66 -3.38 29.28
C SER A 33 -4.54 -2.48 30.14
N GLY A 34 -4.02 -2.08 31.28
CA GLY A 34 -4.59 -0.96 32.03
C GLY A 34 -4.43 0.34 31.25
N THR A 35 -5.53 0.98 30.89
CA THR A 35 -5.71 2.41 30.62
C THR A 35 -4.90 3.09 29.50
N GLY A 36 -4.43 2.37 28.50
CA GLY A 36 -3.92 2.97 27.26
C GLY A 36 -4.77 2.53 26.08
N GLY A 37 -5.38 3.45 25.33
CA GLY A 37 -6.08 3.12 24.08
C GLY A 37 -5.14 2.38 23.13
N ASP A 38 -5.69 1.50 22.33
CA ASP A 38 -4.95 0.79 21.28
C ASP A 38 -4.53 1.79 20.20
N PRO A 39 -3.24 2.11 20.05
CA PRO A 39 -2.81 3.29 19.30
C PRO A 39 -2.95 3.19 17.79
N PHE A 40 -3.34 2.08 17.20
CA PHE A 40 -3.51 1.95 15.74
C PHE A 40 -4.36 0.74 15.33
N GLY A 41 -5.29 0.31 16.14
CA GLY A 41 -6.00 -0.93 15.88
C GLY A 41 -5.10 -2.16 15.98
N VAL A 42 -3.94 -2.05 16.64
CA VAL A 42 -2.96 -3.14 16.84
C VAL A 42 -3.60 -4.39 17.44
N ARG A 43 -4.70 -4.24 18.18
CA ARG A 43 -5.44 -5.40 18.70
C ARG A 43 -6.20 -6.13 17.59
N ALA A 44 -6.86 -5.40 16.72
CA ALA A 44 -7.55 -5.98 15.56
C ALA A 44 -6.52 -6.60 14.61
N LEU A 45 -5.41 -5.91 14.34
CA LEU A 45 -4.31 -6.41 13.52
C LEU A 45 -3.59 -7.60 14.15
N ARG A 46 -3.36 -7.60 15.47
CA ARG A 46 -2.83 -8.78 16.18
C ARG A 46 -3.82 -9.94 16.21
N ALA A 47 -5.12 -9.67 16.35
CA ALA A 47 -6.14 -10.71 16.25
C ALA A 47 -6.16 -11.29 14.82
N GLN A 48 -6.04 -10.44 13.81
CA GLN A 48 -5.97 -10.84 12.41
C GLN A 48 -4.66 -11.61 12.12
N ALA A 49 -3.51 -11.11 12.56
CA ALA A 49 -2.23 -11.81 12.45
C ALA A 49 -2.24 -13.17 13.17
N LEU A 50 -2.91 -13.27 14.35
CA LEU A 50 -3.11 -14.52 15.04
C LEU A 50 -4.04 -15.47 14.30
N LEU A 51 -5.09 -14.97 13.64
CA LEU A 51 -5.98 -15.75 12.80
C LEU A 51 -5.26 -16.25 11.54
N ASN A 52 -4.41 -15.43 10.94
CA ASN A 52 -3.56 -15.83 9.83
C ASN A 52 -2.49 -16.85 10.26
N GLN A 53 -1.88 -16.69 11.43
CA GLN A 53 -1.00 -17.71 12.03
C GLN A 53 -1.70 -19.05 12.27
N GLN A 54 -3.01 -19.07 12.54
CA GLN A 54 -3.77 -20.31 12.68
C GLN A 54 -4.03 -21.00 11.33
N LYS A 55 -4.09 -20.27 10.24
CA LYS A 55 -4.11 -20.85 8.89
C LYS A 55 -2.72 -21.37 8.45
N GLY A 56 -1.66 -20.95 9.14
CA GLY A 56 -0.27 -21.42 9.10
C GLY A 56 0.52 -20.98 7.87
N PRO A 57 1.86 -20.80 8.01
CA PRO A 57 2.75 -20.53 6.87
C PRO A 57 2.76 -21.67 5.84
N SER A 58 2.27 -22.85 6.17
CA SER A 58 2.04 -23.96 5.24
C SER A 58 1.05 -23.64 4.12
N ALA A 59 0.22 -22.63 4.26
CA ALA A 59 -0.62 -22.17 3.15
C ALA A 59 0.21 -21.62 1.99
N PHE A 60 1.40 -21.10 2.26
CA PHE A 60 2.27 -20.48 1.26
C PHE A 60 3.36 -21.39 0.71
N VAL A 61 3.80 -22.36 1.48
CA VAL A 61 4.99 -23.16 1.13
C VAL A 61 4.63 -24.58 0.67
N ASP A 62 3.44 -25.07 0.98
CA ASP A 62 3.14 -26.52 0.84
C ASP A 62 1.73 -26.87 0.37
N LYS A 63 1.02 -25.97 -0.28
CA LYS A 63 -0.08 -26.39 -1.13
C LYS A 63 0.50 -26.93 -2.41
N GLY A 64 0.80 -28.20 -2.33
CA GLY A 64 1.35 -28.95 -3.44
C GLY A 64 0.58 -28.68 -4.71
N ASN A 65 1.28 -28.36 -5.72
CA ASN A 65 1.09 -28.48 -7.16
C ASN A 65 -0.27 -28.16 -7.78
N ASP A 66 -1.35 -27.98 -7.04
CA ASP A 66 -2.71 -27.82 -7.54
C ASP A 66 -3.46 -26.60 -6.94
N ASP A 67 -2.80 -25.78 -6.13
CA ASP A 67 -3.40 -24.52 -5.67
C ASP A 67 -2.80 -23.34 -6.45
N PRO A 68 -3.47 -22.92 -7.51
CA PRO A 68 -3.00 -21.80 -8.34
C PRO A 68 -3.16 -20.45 -7.67
N GLY A 69 -3.77 -20.37 -6.50
CA GLY A 69 -4.09 -19.15 -5.82
C GLY A 69 -3.45 -19.06 -4.45
N GLY A 70 -2.26 -19.55 -4.27
CA GLY A 70 -1.49 -19.37 -3.05
C GLY A 70 -1.02 -17.94 -2.84
N ASP A 71 -1.78 -17.00 -3.23
CA ASP A 71 -1.61 -15.65 -2.93
C ASP A 71 -2.61 -15.32 -1.94
N GLU A 72 -2.46 -15.24 -0.96
CA GLU A 72 -2.00 -14.20 -0.61
C GLU A 72 -2.68 -13.62 0.48
N ASP A 73 -2.73 -13.00 0.92
CA ASP A 73 -2.62 -11.95 1.70
C ASP A 73 -3.72 -11.03 2.00
N GLU A 74 -4.93 -11.43 1.73
CA GLU A 74 -5.96 -10.50 1.56
C GLU A 74 -6.41 -9.73 2.76
N SER A 75 -6.27 -10.17 3.94
CA SER A 75 -6.84 -9.40 5.04
C SER A 75 -5.83 -8.90 6.06
N GLY A 76 -4.87 -9.73 6.39
CA GLY A 76 -3.92 -9.43 7.46
C GLY A 76 -2.74 -8.62 6.98
N ASN A 77 -2.20 -8.96 5.87
CA ASN A 77 -0.93 -8.46 5.39
C ASN A 77 -1.04 -7.05 4.80
N THR A 78 -2.12 -6.73 4.08
CA THR A 78 -2.35 -5.37 3.58
C THR A 78 -2.53 -4.37 4.73
N ALA A 79 -3.23 -4.79 5.80
CA ALA A 79 -3.37 -3.97 7.00
C ALA A 79 -2.03 -3.76 7.69
N GLU A 80 -1.18 -4.79 7.77
CA GLU A 80 0.15 -4.70 8.36
C GLU A 80 1.08 -3.83 7.50
N GLN A 81 1.00 -3.94 6.19
CA GLN A 81 1.71 -3.08 5.25
C GLN A 81 1.36 -1.61 5.47
N ALA A 82 0.07 -1.28 5.55
CA ALA A 82 -0.39 0.06 5.84
C ALA A 82 0.17 0.57 7.17
N ASP A 83 0.18 -0.26 8.20
CA ASP A 83 0.73 0.10 9.51
C ASP A 83 2.25 0.24 9.48
N GLN A 84 2.95 -0.54 8.67
CA GLN A 84 4.40 -0.40 8.48
C GLN A 84 4.77 0.97 7.92
N TYR A 85 4.01 1.49 6.95
CA TYR A 85 4.21 2.85 6.44
C TYR A 85 3.87 3.91 7.48
N ALA A 86 2.82 3.66 8.24
CA ALA A 86 2.42 4.50 9.34
C ALA A 86 3.53 4.68 10.37
N GLU A 87 4.02 3.57 10.87
CA GLU A 87 5.07 3.53 11.88
C GLU A 87 6.32 4.25 11.43
N ALA A 88 6.71 4.05 10.17
CA ALA A 88 7.89 4.68 9.61
C ALA A 88 7.79 6.21 9.60
N ARG A 89 6.60 6.78 9.30
CA ARG A 89 6.44 8.21 9.09
C ARG A 89 6.01 8.98 10.31
N THR A 90 5.33 8.34 11.23
CA THR A 90 4.69 9.01 12.35
C THR A 90 5.25 8.66 13.72
N SER A 91 6.04 7.59 13.81
CA SER A 91 6.63 7.20 15.09
C SER A 91 7.65 8.24 15.58
N PRO A 92 7.61 8.67 16.84
CA PRO A 92 6.65 8.33 17.88
C PRO A 92 5.51 9.33 18.04
N GLY A 93 4.95 9.82 17.01
CA GLY A 93 3.85 10.79 17.09
C GLY A 93 3.07 10.83 15.79
N ILE A 94 2.18 11.76 15.66
CA ILE A 94 1.42 12.01 14.44
C ILE A 94 2.12 13.01 13.54
N VAL A 95 1.82 12.99 12.24
CA VAL A 95 2.27 14.03 11.33
C VAL A 95 1.42 15.28 11.55
N ALA A 96 2.08 16.38 11.96
CA ALA A 96 1.40 17.64 12.21
C ALA A 96 0.93 18.30 10.90
N PRO A 97 -0.16 19.07 10.91
CA PRO A 97 -0.52 19.94 9.80
C PRO A 97 0.65 20.86 9.42
N GLY A 98 0.84 21.08 8.14
CA GLY A 98 1.91 21.92 7.62
C GLY A 98 3.28 21.25 7.48
N ALA A 99 3.48 20.00 7.97
CA ALA A 99 4.77 19.33 7.90
C ALA A 99 5.20 19.05 6.43
N TYR A 100 4.29 18.53 5.62
CA TYR A 100 4.56 18.26 4.20
C TYR A 100 4.79 19.54 3.40
N GLY A 101 3.94 20.56 3.56
CA GLY A 101 4.07 21.85 2.88
C GLY A 101 5.36 22.57 3.25
N ALA A 102 5.76 22.52 4.53
CA ALA A 102 7.02 23.09 5.00
C ALA A 102 8.23 22.36 4.42
N ALA A 103 8.24 21.01 4.44
CA ALA A 103 9.30 20.21 3.85
C ALA A 103 9.45 20.47 2.35
N TYR A 104 8.32 20.56 1.63
CA TYR A 104 8.32 20.94 0.21
C TYR A 104 8.87 22.35 -0.03
N GLY A 105 8.48 23.33 0.81
CA GLY A 105 9.02 24.68 0.75
C GLY A 105 10.53 24.74 1.00
N GLU A 106 11.03 23.98 1.97
CA GLU A 106 12.46 23.83 2.24
C GLU A 106 13.19 23.16 1.07
N LEU A 107 12.60 22.11 0.48
CA LEU A 107 13.12 21.42 -0.71
C LEU A 107 13.24 22.37 -1.91
N ALA A 108 12.19 23.14 -2.18
CA ALA A 108 12.15 24.11 -3.28
C ALA A 108 13.21 25.23 -3.15
N GLY A 109 13.72 25.47 -1.94
CA GLY A 109 14.81 26.39 -1.65
C GLY A 109 16.21 25.83 -1.91
N LEU A 110 16.36 24.52 -2.14
CA LEU A 110 17.63 23.87 -2.40
C LEU A 110 18.08 24.06 -3.86
N ARG A 111 19.40 24.09 -4.06
CA ARG A 111 19.97 24.03 -5.40
C ARG A 111 19.92 22.60 -5.93
N HIS A 112 19.77 22.44 -7.22
CA HIS A 112 19.89 21.16 -7.91
C HIS A 112 21.35 20.87 -8.29
N THR A 113 21.69 19.60 -8.43
CA THR A 113 22.90 19.17 -9.13
C THR A 113 22.63 19.11 -10.63
N ASP A 114 23.68 19.02 -11.43
CA ASP A 114 23.55 18.79 -12.86
C ASP A 114 22.95 17.41 -13.16
N GLY A 115 22.40 17.27 -14.38
CA GLY A 115 21.87 16.03 -14.89
C GLY A 115 20.36 15.92 -14.76
N SER A 116 19.82 14.91 -15.43
CA SER A 116 18.38 14.63 -15.41
C SER A 116 18.15 13.16 -15.14
N TRP A 117 17.16 12.87 -14.33
CA TRP A 117 16.65 11.53 -14.14
C TRP A 117 15.96 11.04 -15.40
N ARG A 118 16.12 9.79 -15.69
CA ARG A 118 15.43 9.07 -16.76
C ARG A 118 14.51 8.03 -16.15
N GLU A 119 13.25 8.09 -16.48
CA GLU A 119 12.25 7.08 -16.18
C GLU A 119 12.53 5.82 -17.02
N LEU A 120 12.58 4.65 -16.39
CA LEU A 120 12.92 3.40 -17.05
C LEU A 120 11.69 2.52 -17.26
N THR A 121 10.72 2.59 -16.39
CA THR A 121 9.55 1.74 -16.29
C THR A 121 8.30 2.30 -16.97
N ARG A 122 8.42 3.42 -17.68
CA ARG A 122 7.34 3.96 -18.52
C ARG A 122 7.12 3.10 -19.78
N LEU A 123 6.77 1.86 -19.56
CA LEU A 123 6.52 0.80 -20.53
C LEU A 123 5.32 -0.02 -20.06
N PRO A 124 4.58 -0.67 -20.96
CA PRO A 124 3.59 -1.64 -20.53
C PRO A 124 4.23 -2.69 -19.63
N TYR A 125 3.56 -3.02 -18.53
CA TYR A 125 3.96 -4.09 -17.64
C TYR A 125 2.96 -5.23 -17.75
N ASP A 126 3.40 -6.36 -18.27
CA ASP A 126 2.59 -7.58 -18.43
C ASP A 126 2.85 -8.50 -17.23
N SER A 127 1.93 -8.51 -16.29
CA SER A 127 2.02 -9.38 -15.12
C SER A 127 1.72 -10.85 -15.47
N ASP A 128 1.17 -11.10 -16.64
CA ASP A 128 0.86 -12.44 -17.16
C ASP A 128 1.83 -12.89 -18.25
N ASP A 129 3.01 -12.32 -18.31
CA ASP A 129 4.00 -12.60 -19.34
C ASP A 129 4.29 -14.12 -19.46
N PRO A 130 3.99 -14.75 -20.60
CA PRO A 130 4.12 -16.19 -20.75
C PRO A 130 5.55 -16.70 -20.60
N ARG A 131 6.57 -15.82 -20.66
CA ARG A 131 7.97 -16.21 -20.45
C ARG A 131 8.23 -16.66 -19.01
N TYR A 132 7.47 -16.11 -18.05
CA TYR A 132 7.68 -16.30 -16.62
C TYR A 132 6.54 -17.00 -15.90
N ARG A 133 5.41 -17.20 -16.60
CA ARG A 133 4.17 -17.70 -15.98
C ARG A 133 4.39 -18.98 -15.18
N ASP A 134 4.07 -18.92 -13.92
CA ASP A 134 3.87 -20.02 -12.99
C ASP A 134 2.88 -19.59 -11.88
N VAL A 135 2.68 -20.43 -10.86
CA VAL A 135 1.79 -20.11 -9.74
C VAL A 135 2.25 -18.90 -8.94
N ASN A 136 3.57 -18.63 -8.93
CA ASN A 136 4.16 -17.57 -8.13
C ASN A 136 4.51 -16.33 -8.96
N SER A 137 4.30 -16.34 -10.27
CA SER A 137 4.66 -15.25 -11.17
C SER A 137 3.46 -14.49 -11.72
N ASN A 138 2.28 -14.78 -11.24
CA ASN A 138 1.05 -14.21 -11.75
C ASN A 138 0.31 -13.46 -10.66
N SER A 139 0.69 -12.22 -10.42
CA SER A 139 0.09 -11.38 -9.39
C SER A 139 -1.26 -10.79 -9.78
N SER A 140 -1.61 -10.74 -11.05
CA SER A 140 -2.83 -10.06 -11.51
C SER A 140 -4.00 -10.97 -11.85
N GLY A 141 -3.82 -12.29 -11.68
CA GLY A 141 -4.90 -13.25 -11.92
C GLY A 141 -5.50 -13.30 -13.33
N GLY A 142 -4.78 -12.77 -14.32
CA GLY A 142 -5.23 -12.69 -15.70
C GLY A 142 -5.66 -11.30 -16.16
N ALA A 143 -5.40 -10.26 -15.38
CA ALA A 143 -5.64 -8.87 -15.77
C ALA A 143 -4.72 -8.41 -16.92
N GLY A 144 -3.62 -9.10 -17.15
CA GLY A 144 -2.68 -8.86 -18.22
C GLY A 144 -1.79 -7.67 -17.96
N LYS A 145 -2.04 -6.55 -18.66
CA LYS A 145 -1.27 -5.32 -18.44
C LYS A 145 -1.77 -4.54 -17.25
N VAL A 146 -0.86 -4.23 -16.35
CA VAL A 146 -1.11 -3.52 -15.09
C VAL A 146 -0.18 -2.32 -14.92
N THR A 147 -0.44 -1.54 -13.93
CA THR A 147 0.42 -0.49 -13.37
C THR A 147 0.28 -0.54 -11.85
N GLY A 148 0.38 0.57 -11.12
CA GLY A 148 0.13 0.58 -9.68
C GLY A 148 -1.29 1.04 -9.35
N ARG A 149 -1.62 1.04 -8.08
CA ARG A 149 -2.95 1.34 -7.52
C ARG A 149 -3.53 2.66 -8.01
N VAL A 150 -4.81 2.62 -8.42
CA VAL A 150 -5.62 3.77 -8.81
C VAL A 150 -6.77 3.96 -7.81
N THR A 151 -6.64 4.96 -6.93
CA THR A 151 -7.56 5.21 -5.81
C THR A 151 -8.58 6.31 -6.09
N GLY A 152 -8.46 7.02 -7.20
CA GLY A 152 -9.42 8.06 -7.59
C GLY A 152 -9.66 8.08 -9.09
N LEU A 153 -10.93 8.17 -9.50
CA LEU A 153 -11.31 8.23 -10.91
C LEU A 153 -12.36 9.34 -11.13
N ALA A 154 -12.18 10.07 -12.22
CA ALA A 154 -13.21 10.94 -12.77
C ALA A 154 -13.25 10.79 -14.29
N ALA A 155 -14.44 10.89 -14.88
CA ALA A 155 -14.63 10.81 -16.31
C ALA A 155 -15.73 11.78 -16.76
N ASP A 156 -15.65 12.26 -18.00
CA ASP A 156 -16.65 13.15 -18.58
C ASP A 156 -17.39 12.50 -19.77
N ASP A 157 -18.25 13.26 -20.39
CA ASP A 157 -19.02 12.85 -21.57
C ASP A 157 -18.32 13.19 -22.91
N HIS A 158 -17.08 13.64 -22.85
CA HIS A 158 -16.23 13.98 -23.99
C HIS A 158 -15.07 12.98 -24.19
N GLY A 159 -15.05 11.89 -23.42
CA GLY A 159 -14.02 10.86 -23.49
C GLY A 159 -12.76 11.17 -22.69
N TYR A 160 -12.75 12.20 -21.83
CA TYR A 160 -11.65 12.41 -20.90
C TYR A 160 -11.82 11.52 -19.67
N VAL A 161 -10.71 10.91 -19.25
CA VAL A 161 -10.60 10.13 -18.01
C VAL A 161 -9.43 10.65 -17.22
N TYR A 162 -9.64 10.83 -15.92
CA TYR A 162 -8.65 11.24 -14.94
C TYR A 162 -8.47 10.11 -13.93
N ALA A 163 -7.23 9.64 -13.78
CA ALA A 163 -6.87 8.59 -12.84
C ALA A 163 -5.88 9.14 -11.81
N GLY A 164 -6.23 9.05 -10.55
CA GLY A 164 -5.39 9.38 -9.42
C GLY A 164 -4.77 8.12 -8.85
N SER A 165 -3.45 8.01 -8.92
CA SER A 165 -2.75 6.87 -8.34
C SER A 165 -2.52 7.09 -6.85
N ALA A 166 -2.37 5.99 -6.11
CA ALA A 166 -2.16 6.02 -4.65
C ALA A 166 -1.05 6.98 -4.22
N ASN A 167 0.07 7.02 -4.96
CA ASN A 167 1.17 7.94 -4.67
C ASN A 167 1.94 8.43 -5.91
N GLY A 168 1.30 8.44 -7.08
CA GLY A 168 1.91 8.88 -8.35
C GLY A 168 1.27 10.14 -8.94
N GLY A 169 0.27 10.70 -8.27
CA GLY A 169 -0.47 11.87 -8.72
C GLY A 169 -1.57 11.54 -9.73
N VAL A 170 -2.02 12.57 -10.43
CA VAL A 170 -3.14 12.51 -11.36
C VAL A 170 -2.65 12.41 -12.80
N PHE A 171 -3.18 11.41 -13.49
CA PHE A 171 -2.98 11.18 -14.92
C PHE A 171 -4.26 11.51 -15.70
N ARG A 172 -4.13 12.12 -16.86
CA ARG A 172 -5.23 12.43 -17.76
C ARG A 172 -5.08 11.69 -19.08
N SER A 173 -6.15 11.05 -19.52
CA SER A 173 -6.32 10.53 -20.88
C SER A 173 -7.39 11.32 -21.63
N ARG A 174 -7.17 11.51 -22.93
CA ARG A 174 -8.10 12.18 -23.86
C ARG A 174 -8.87 11.19 -24.76
N THR A 175 -8.66 9.91 -24.58
CA THR A 175 -9.11 8.84 -25.47
C THR A 175 -9.87 7.74 -24.74
N GLY A 176 -10.58 8.12 -23.68
CA GLY A 176 -11.34 7.16 -22.86
C GLY A 176 -10.47 6.19 -22.09
N GLY A 177 -9.21 6.58 -21.75
CA GLY A 177 -8.30 5.78 -20.93
C GLY A 177 -7.08 5.20 -21.65
N GLY A 178 -6.79 5.59 -22.88
CA GLY A 178 -5.50 5.33 -23.52
C GLY A 178 -4.60 6.57 -23.53
N HIS A 179 -3.30 6.42 -23.53
CA HIS A 179 -2.31 7.50 -23.61
C HIS A 179 -2.44 8.54 -22.48
N TRP A 180 -1.85 8.22 -21.37
CA TRP A 180 -1.90 9.03 -20.18
C TRP A 180 -0.81 10.10 -20.11
N THR A 181 -1.14 11.23 -19.51
CA THR A 181 -0.22 12.31 -19.21
C THR A 181 -0.38 12.71 -17.76
N ASN A 182 0.69 12.67 -16.96
CA ASN A 182 0.64 13.19 -15.61
C ASN A 182 0.43 14.70 -15.62
N ILE A 183 -0.49 15.18 -14.79
CA ILE A 183 -0.86 16.59 -14.68
C ILE A 183 -0.62 17.20 -13.30
N SER A 184 0.06 16.49 -12.40
CA SER A 184 0.23 16.88 -10.99
C SER A 184 1.66 16.78 -10.44
N ASP A 185 2.67 16.44 -11.24
CA ASP A 185 4.07 16.17 -10.83
C ASP A 185 4.72 17.20 -9.92
N ARG A 186 4.18 18.42 -9.84
CA ARG A 186 4.74 19.55 -9.09
C ARG A 186 4.03 19.81 -7.77
N LEU A 187 3.08 18.97 -7.37
CA LEU A 187 2.40 19.12 -6.10
C LEU A 187 3.26 18.59 -4.93
N PRO A 188 3.06 19.12 -3.73
CA PRO A 188 3.79 18.68 -2.54
C PRO A 188 3.50 17.23 -2.12
N ALA A 189 2.31 16.73 -2.44
CA ALA A 189 1.91 15.33 -2.26
C ALA A 189 1.26 14.81 -3.53
N LEU A 190 1.57 13.59 -3.90
CA LEU A 190 1.04 12.91 -5.06
C LEU A 190 0.09 11.77 -4.69
N SER A 191 -0.20 11.59 -3.40
CA SER A 191 -1.18 10.62 -2.92
C SER A 191 -2.60 11.05 -3.25
N THR A 192 -3.44 10.10 -3.66
CA THR A 192 -4.82 10.37 -4.08
C THR A 192 -5.81 9.77 -3.09
N GLY A 193 -6.73 10.61 -2.59
CA GLY A 193 -7.89 10.17 -1.84
C GLY A 193 -9.15 10.11 -2.70
N ASP A 194 -9.42 11.18 -3.45
CA ASP A 194 -10.60 11.23 -4.34
C ASP A 194 -10.37 12.18 -5.53
N LEU A 195 -11.00 11.90 -6.64
CA LEU A 195 -11.08 12.77 -7.82
C LEU A 195 -12.54 12.99 -8.23
N GLN A 196 -12.95 14.23 -8.38
CA GLN A 196 -14.32 14.57 -8.75
C GLN A 196 -14.36 15.70 -9.80
N LEU A 197 -15.25 15.58 -10.75
CA LEU A 197 -15.66 16.72 -11.58
C LEU A 197 -16.85 17.42 -10.93
N ASP A 198 -16.73 18.73 -10.70
CA ASP A 198 -17.84 19.50 -10.16
C ASP A 198 -18.88 19.82 -11.27
N PRO A 199 -20.07 20.35 -10.92
CA PRO A 199 -21.10 20.71 -11.91
C PRO A 199 -20.67 21.76 -12.95
N HIS A 200 -19.53 22.41 -12.77
CA HIS A 200 -18.95 23.36 -13.71
C HIS A 200 -17.86 22.74 -14.59
N GLY A 201 -17.59 21.44 -14.44
CA GLY A 201 -16.57 20.71 -15.19
C GLY A 201 -15.13 20.91 -14.69
N ARG A 202 -14.92 21.49 -13.51
CA ARG A 202 -13.60 21.63 -12.90
C ARG A 202 -13.21 20.32 -12.21
N LEU A 203 -11.94 19.96 -12.30
CA LEU A 203 -11.40 18.77 -11.65
C LEU A 203 -10.93 19.12 -10.23
N TRP A 204 -11.53 18.48 -9.24
CA TRP A 204 -11.14 18.54 -7.84
C TRP A 204 -10.30 17.34 -7.49
N TYR A 205 -9.12 17.58 -6.95
CA TYR A 205 -8.17 16.58 -6.51
C TYR A 205 -7.98 16.65 -5.00
N ALA A 206 -8.52 15.64 -4.31
CA ALA A 206 -8.32 15.42 -2.90
C ALA A 206 -7.05 14.59 -2.69
N THR A 207 -6.09 15.11 -1.94
CA THR A 207 -4.84 14.41 -1.66
C THR A 207 -4.90 13.63 -0.34
N GLY A 208 -3.97 12.67 -0.19
CA GLY A 208 -3.95 11.72 0.92
C GLY A 208 -4.74 10.46 0.59
N GLU A 209 -4.04 9.34 0.55
CA GLU A 209 -4.62 8.03 0.19
C GLU A 209 -5.74 7.65 1.16
N ALA A 210 -6.88 7.24 0.60
CA ALA A 210 -8.11 7.05 1.35
C ALA A 210 -8.16 5.74 2.16
N ASN A 211 -8.05 4.65 1.58
CA ASN A 211 -8.13 3.23 2.00
C ASN A 211 -8.27 2.90 3.50
N THR A 212 -8.89 3.79 4.27
CA THR A 212 -9.03 3.73 5.73
C THR A 212 -7.79 3.29 6.53
N SER A 213 -6.67 3.21 5.86
CA SER A 213 -5.37 3.07 6.53
C SER A 213 -5.14 4.33 7.35
N SER A 214 -4.77 4.18 8.59
CA SER A 214 -4.45 5.33 9.44
C SER A 214 -3.32 6.16 8.86
N MET A 215 -2.59 5.61 7.90
CA MET A 215 -1.26 6.12 7.61
C MET A 215 -0.76 5.88 6.19
N ALA A 216 -1.61 5.67 5.24
CA ALA A 216 -1.24 5.84 3.84
C ALA A 216 -0.53 7.18 3.63
N PHE A 217 0.10 7.41 2.51
CA PHE A 217 0.77 8.69 2.28
C PHE A 217 -0.22 9.84 2.42
N LEU A 218 0.01 10.67 3.44
CA LEU A 218 -0.90 11.76 3.77
C LEU A 218 -0.83 12.87 2.71
N GLY A 219 -1.90 13.65 2.64
CA GLY A 219 -2.07 14.70 1.66
C GLY A 219 -1.65 16.09 2.13
N THR A 220 -1.79 17.03 1.22
CA THR A 220 -1.58 18.48 1.45
C THR A 220 -2.84 19.29 1.17
N GLY A 221 -4.01 18.66 1.25
CA GLY A 221 -5.31 19.28 1.07
C GLY A 221 -5.93 19.03 -0.31
N VAL A 222 -6.81 19.91 -0.73
CA VAL A 222 -7.56 19.81 -1.98
C VAL A 222 -7.06 20.83 -3.00
N TYR A 223 -7.00 20.42 -4.26
CA TYR A 223 -6.60 21.26 -5.39
C TYR A 223 -7.72 21.28 -6.43
N VAL A 224 -7.89 22.39 -7.14
CA VAL A 224 -8.89 22.56 -8.19
C VAL A 224 -8.25 23.01 -9.48
N LEU A 225 -8.52 22.31 -10.56
CA LEU A 225 -8.08 22.65 -11.90
C LEU A 225 -9.29 23.14 -12.72
N ASP A 226 -9.30 24.44 -13.05
CA ASP A 226 -10.43 25.07 -13.75
C ASP A 226 -10.59 24.57 -15.19
N ASP A 227 -9.47 24.27 -15.86
CA ASP A 227 -9.45 23.66 -17.19
C ASP A 227 -8.78 22.30 -17.14
N PRO A 228 -9.53 21.22 -16.83
CA PRO A 228 -8.94 19.90 -16.71
C PRO A 228 -8.53 19.28 -18.04
N HIS A 229 -9.07 19.77 -19.18
CA HIS A 229 -8.75 19.24 -20.50
C HIS A 229 -7.33 19.61 -20.96
N GLU A 230 -6.85 20.82 -20.60
CA GLU A 230 -5.54 21.30 -21.04
C GLU A 230 -4.59 21.65 -19.88
N GLY A 231 -5.12 21.98 -18.71
CA GLY A 231 -4.36 22.46 -17.56
C GLY A 231 -3.50 21.40 -16.88
N ARG A 232 -2.69 21.86 -15.93
CA ARG A 232 -1.89 21.05 -15.01
C ARG A 232 -1.97 21.67 -13.62
N PHE A 233 -2.07 20.84 -12.61
CA PHE A 233 -2.04 21.28 -11.21
C PHE A 233 -0.71 21.95 -10.83
N SER A 234 -0.82 22.94 -9.98
CA SER A 234 0.30 23.61 -9.31
C SER A 234 -0.02 23.83 -7.84
N PRO A 235 0.95 24.10 -6.97
CA PRO A 235 0.68 24.41 -5.56
C PRO A 235 -0.25 25.61 -5.33
N ARG A 236 -0.44 26.48 -6.36
CA ARG A 236 -1.33 27.64 -6.28
C ARG A 236 -2.81 27.30 -6.44
N ASP A 237 -3.11 26.11 -6.94
CA ASP A 237 -4.48 25.63 -7.19
C ASP A 237 -5.10 25.01 -5.93
N ARG A 238 -4.41 25.12 -4.79
CA ARG A 238 -4.89 24.66 -3.48
C ARG A 238 -6.09 25.46 -3.02
N VAL A 239 -7.11 24.75 -2.56
CA VAL A 239 -8.31 25.32 -1.96
C VAL A 239 -8.13 25.46 -0.46
N GLY A 240 -8.39 26.63 0.07
CA GLY A 240 -8.24 26.93 1.49
C GLY A 240 -6.78 27.07 1.94
N GLY A 241 -6.57 26.86 3.23
CA GLY A 241 -5.27 26.95 3.91
C GLY A 241 -4.65 25.55 4.18
N GLU A 242 -4.13 25.40 5.40
CA GLU A 242 -3.47 24.16 5.86
C GLU A 242 -4.41 23.22 6.64
N GLU A 243 -5.71 23.52 6.67
CA GLU A 243 -6.67 22.85 7.55
C GLU A 243 -6.76 21.33 7.25
N LEU A 244 -6.62 20.95 5.97
CA LEU A 244 -6.68 19.56 5.51
C LEU A 244 -5.31 18.94 5.25
N GLU A 245 -4.23 19.63 5.56
CA GLU A 245 -2.88 19.13 5.36
C GLU A 245 -2.54 18.03 6.38
N SER A 246 -1.72 17.08 5.99
CA SER A 246 -1.35 15.89 6.78
C SER A 246 -2.58 15.08 7.22
N SER A 247 -3.56 14.95 6.32
CA SER A 247 -4.72 14.06 6.44
C SER A 247 -4.94 13.32 5.13
N SER A 248 -5.68 12.22 5.19
CA SER A 248 -6.28 11.60 4.00
C SER A 248 -7.68 12.17 3.80
N ILE A 249 -8.04 12.44 2.54
CA ILE A 249 -9.35 12.97 2.18
C ILE A 249 -10.09 11.87 1.42
N ASN A 250 -10.96 11.15 2.12
CA ASN A 250 -11.58 9.92 1.66
C ASN A 250 -12.65 10.15 0.59
N ALA A 251 -13.38 11.27 0.68
CA ALA A 251 -14.42 11.58 -0.31
C ALA A 251 -14.69 13.08 -0.41
N LEU A 252 -14.98 13.54 -1.63
CA LEU A 252 -15.54 14.86 -1.92
C LEU A 252 -16.98 14.71 -2.41
N ARG A 253 -17.91 15.51 -1.87
CA ARG A 253 -19.31 15.51 -2.28
C ARG A 253 -19.82 16.94 -2.46
N PHE A 254 -20.57 17.18 -3.54
CA PHE A 254 -21.06 18.49 -3.91
C PHE A 254 -22.55 18.66 -3.64
N ALA A 255 -22.95 19.78 -3.05
CA ALA A 255 -24.35 20.16 -2.93
C ALA A 255 -24.50 21.69 -3.03
N GLY A 256 -25.20 22.16 -4.03
CA GLY A 256 -25.30 23.59 -4.33
C GLY A 256 -23.92 24.20 -4.58
N ASP A 257 -23.64 25.29 -3.86
CA ASP A 257 -22.35 25.99 -3.93
C ASP A 257 -21.34 25.50 -2.88
N LYS A 258 -21.52 24.31 -2.35
CA LYS A 258 -20.71 23.75 -1.28
C LYS A 258 -20.09 22.43 -1.68
N VAL A 259 -18.83 22.24 -1.36
CA VAL A 259 -18.14 20.96 -1.35
C VAL A 259 -17.94 20.51 0.10
N TRP A 260 -18.19 19.23 0.32
CA TRP A 260 -17.96 18.53 1.58
C TRP A 260 -16.79 17.58 1.41
N ALA A 261 -15.92 17.48 2.42
CA ALA A 261 -14.79 16.57 2.46
C ALA A 261 -14.90 15.66 3.69
N ALA A 262 -14.98 14.36 3.44
CA ALA A 262 -14.80 13.33 4.45
C ALA A 262 -13.30 13.06 4.60
N THR A 263 -12.78 13.13 5.82
CA THR A 263 -11.34 13.04 6.06
C THR A 263 -11.01 12.21 7.30
N THR A 264 -9.74 11.87 7.47
CA THR A 264 -9.23 11.27 8.71
C THR A 264 -9.30 12.22 9.91
N ARG A 265 -9.63 13.49 9.69
CA ARG A 265 -9.76 14.53 10.72
C ARG A 265 -11.17 15.14 10.79
N GLY A 266 -12.20 14.31 10.56
CA GLY A 266 -13.60 14.75 10.57
C GLY A 266 -14.09 15.21 9.20
N VAL A 267 -15.21 15.93 9.24
CA VAL A 267 -15.91 16.41 8.05
C VAL A 267 -15.75 17.92 7.92
N TRP A 268 -15.34 18.32 6.73
CA TRP A 268 -15.09 19.72 6.43
C TRP A 268 -15.95 20.18 5.24
N SER A 269 -16.16 21.48 5.13
CA SER A 269 -16.84 22.05 3.97
C SER A 269 -16.17 23.32 3.49
N HIS A 270 -16.34 23.62 2.20
CA HIS A 270 -15.85 24.82 1.56
C HIS A 270 -16.82 25.33 0.49
N SER A 271 -16.71 26.61 0.15
CA SER A 271 -17.45 27.17 -0.99
C SER A 271 -16.81 26.75 -2.30
N THR A 272 -17.63 26.33 -3.27
CA THR A 272 -17.16 26.08 -4.64
C THR A 272 -16.98 27.36 -5.47
N ARG A 273 -17.52 28.51 -4.98
CA ARG A 273 -17.40 29.80 -5.66
C ARG A 273 -16.22 30.65 -5.19
N THR A 274 -15.80 30.50 -3.94
CA THR A 274 -14.76 31.30 -3.32
C THR A 274 -13.69 30.40 -2.76
N LEU A 275 -12.65 30.10 -3.56
CA LEU A 275 -11.66 29.07 -3.26
C LEU A 275 -10.58 29.48 -2.25
N ASN A 276 -10.44 30.79 -1.94
CA ASN A 276 -9.39 31.32 -1.08
C ASN A 276 -9.75 31.33 0.42
N GLY A 277 -10.99 30.95 0.79
CA GLY A 277 -11.42 30.90 2.18
C GLY A 277 -10.86 29.70 2.91
N ALA A 278 -10.89 29.72 4.25
CA ALA A 278 -10.55 28.55 5.05
C ALA A 278 -11.64 27.46 4.94
N TRP A 279 -11.24 26.20 5.02
CA TRP A 279 -12.15 25.10 5.21
C TRP A 279 -12.84 25.22 6.57
N LYS A 280 -14.11 24.94 6.62
CA LYS A 280 -14.91 24.96 7.84
C LYS A 280 -15.08 23.54 8.35
N LEU A 281 -14.66 23.28 9.60
CA LEU A 281 -15.00 22.03 10.27
C LEU A 281 -16.51 22.00 10.54
N GLU A 282 -17.18 20.99 10.00
CA GLU A 282 -18.61 20.75 10.20
C GLU A 282 -18.87 19.75 11.32
N PHE A 283 -18.04 18.69 11.41
CA PHE A 283 -18.18 17.66 12.43
C PHE A 283 -16.86 16.94 12.71
N ALA A 284 -16.61 16.67 13.96
CA ALA A 284 -15.59 15.74 14.43
C ALA A 284 -16.09 15.06 15.71
N PRO A 285 -16.16 13.74 15.77
CA PRO A 285 -16.65 13.04 16.97
C PRO A 285 -15.78 13.27 18.19
N ASN A 286 -14.47 13.45 18.01
CA ASN A 286 -13.47 13.60 19.06
C ASN A 286 -12.60 14.85 18.85
N PRO A 287 -13.14 16.07 19.01
CA PRO A 287 -12.43 17.30 18.65
C PRO A 287 -11.16 17.56 19.48
N ASP A 288 -11.02 16.97 20.68
CA ASP A 288 -9.80 17.07 21.49
C ASP A 288 -8.56 16.45 20.83
N TYR A 289 -8.76 15.53 19.88
CA TYR A 289 -7.69 14.88 19.12
C TYR A 289 -7.33 15.59 17.83
N LEU A 290 -8.05 16.66 17.48
CA LEU A 290 -7.69 17.47 16.31
C LEU A 290 -6.48 18.37 16.62
N PRO A 291 -5.76 18.87 15.57
CA PRO A 291 -4.70 19.85 15.76
C PRO A 291 -5.14 21.04 16.62
N GLY A 292 -4.36 21.34 17.68
CA GLY A 292 -4.69 22.38 18.66
C GLY A 292 -5.60 21.90 19.81
N GLY A 293 -6.13 20.70 19.75
CA GLY A 293 -6.90 20.09 20.86
C GLY A 293 -6.00 19.56 21.97
N ALA A 294 -6.61 19.27 23.12
CA ALA A 294 -5.89 18.84 24.33
C ALA A 294 -5.13 17.49 24.16
N LYS A 295 -5.54 16.68 23.20
CA LYS A 295 -4.98 15.35 22.88
C LYS A 295 -4.40 15.27 21.45
N ALA A 296 -4.05 16.39 20.86
CA ALA A 296 -3.56 16.43 19.47
C ALA A 296 -2.24 15.67 19.26
N SER A 297 -1.44 15.47 20.31
CA SER A 297 -0.20 14.70 20.29
C SER A 297 -0.37 13.23 20.70
N ASP A 298 -1.59 12.81 21.02
CA ASP A 298 -1.87 11.42 21.35
C ASP A 298 -1.74 10.58 20.05
N PRO A 299 -0.98 9.48 20.05
CA PRO A 299 -0.84 8.62 18.88
C PRO A 299 -2.16 8.13 18.28
N SER A 300 -3.19 7.93 19.13
CA SER A 300 -4.52 7.53 18.67
C SER A 300 -5.26 8.61 17.87
N ALA A 301 -4.77 9.85 17.85
CA ALA A 301 -5.40 10.96 17.12
C ALA A 301 -5.52 10.65 15.60
N ALA A 302 -4.65 9.79 15.06
CA ALA A 302 -4.68 9.37 13.67
C ALA A 302 -6.01 8.72 13.25
N TYR A 303 -6.71 8.05 14.17
CA TYR A 303 -7.96 7.33 13.87
C TYR A 303 -9.18 7.79 14.66
N LYS A 304 -9.08 8.79 15.51
CA LYS A 304 -10.18 9.24 16.39
C LYS A 304 -11.28 10.04 15.68
N ASN A 305 -11.08 10.44 14.43
CA ASN A 305 -12.02 11.28 13.70
C ASN A 305 -12.22 10.86 12.24
N ILE A 306 -11.97 9.60 11.90
CA ILE A 306 -12.07 9.12 10.52
C ILE A 306 -13.53 9.17 10.08
N THR A 307 -13.76 9.82 8.93
CA THR A 307 -15.02 9.78 8.18
C THR A 307 -14.72 9.18 6.81
N SER A 308 -15.39 8.09 6.47
CA SER A 308 -15.15 7.37 5.21
C SER A 308 -15.88 8.00 4.04
N ASP A 309 -17.17 8.34 4.20
CA ASP A 309 -17.94 8.93 3.11
C ASP A 309 -19.13 9.78 3.62
N ILE A 310 -19.80 10.45 2.68
CA ILE A 310 -20.91 11.36 2.92
C ILE A 310 -22.03 11.07 1.91
N ALA A 311 -23.21 10.68 2.39
CA ALA A 311 -24.42 10.65 1.57
C ALA A 311 -25.13 12.00 1.66
N ILE A 312 -25.30 12.68 0.54
CA ILE A 312 -25.90 14.02 0.47
C ILE A 312 -26.95 14.12 -0.63
N ASP A 313 -27.98 14.90 -0.39
CA ASP A 313 -28.90 15.34 -1.44
C ASP A 313 -28.32 16.61 -2.10
N PRO A 314 -27.92 16.57 -3.38
CA PRO A 314 -27.35 17.73 -4.05
C PRO A 314 -28.30 18.95 -4.10
N LYS A 315 -29.61 18.74 -3.95
CA LYS A 315 -30.63 19.79 -3.94
C LYS A 315 -30.92 20.34 -2.55
N ASP A 316 -30.55 19.58 -1.49
CA ASP A 316 -30.81 19.94 -0.12
C ASP A 316 -29.55 19.63 0.74
N PRO A 317 -28.62 20.59 0.86
CA PRO A 317 -27.36 20.39 1.57
C PRO A 317 -27.52 20.15 3.08
N ASP A 318 -28.71 20.30 3.63
CA ASP A 318 -29.01 19.93 5.02
C ASP A 318 -29.43 18.46 5.17
N LYS A 319 -29.79 17.79 4.06
CA LYS A 319 -30.00 16.32 4.01
C LYS A 319 -28.69 15.60 3.77
N VAL A 320 -27.94 15.44 4.83
CA VAL A 320 -26.60 14.83 4.82
C VAL A 320 -26.51 13.75 5.90
N VAL A 321 -25.92 12.61 5.54
CA VAL A 321 -25.54 11.54 6.45
C VAL A 321 -24.03 11.31 6.31
N LEU A 322 -23.34 11.32 7.42
CA LEU A 322 -21.91 11.07 7.53
C LEU A 322 -21.70 9.61 7.96
N ALA A 323 -20.86 8.90 7.26
CA ALA A 323 -20.34 7.60 7.69
C ALA A 323 -19.00 7.82 8.42
N VAL A 324 -19.01 7.63 9.73
CA VAL A 324 -17.89 7.93 10.62
C VAL A 324 -17.43 6.65 11.28
N GLY A 325 -16.20 6.24 11.06
CA GLY A 325 -15.73 5.01 11.65
C GLY A 325 -14.28 4.65 11.34
N TRP A 326 -13.66 4.04 12.34
CA TRP A 326 -12.37 3.37 12.22
C TRP A 326 -12.58 1.88 11.92
N ARG A 327 -11.87 1.36 10.94
CA ARG A 327 -11.96 -0.06 10.50
C ARG A 327 -11.72 -1.09 11.62
N GLY A 328 -10.92 -0.73 12.62
CA GLY A 328 -10.64 -1.57 13.79
C GLY A 328 -11.68 -1.46 14.92
N GLY A 329 -12.68 -0.62 14.75
CA GLY A 329 -13.73 -0.36 15.75
C GLY A 329 -13.35 0.71 16.78
N ASP A 330 -14.27 1.64 17.02
CA ASP A 330 -14.19 2.61 18.12
C ASP A 330 -15.63 3.01 18.52
N THR A 331 -15.80 3.48 19.73
CA THR A 331 -17.11 3.88 20.29
C THR A 331 -17.83 4.98 19.52
N TYR A 332 -17.09 5.77 18.73
CA TYR A 332 -17.64 6.82 17.90
C TYR A 332 -18.14 6.35 16.53
N ASN A 333 -17.81 5.12 16.11
CA ASN A 333 -18.26 4.58 14.83
C ASN A 333 -19.78 4.63 14.70
N GLY A 334 -20.29 5.10 13.56
CA GLY A 334 -21.73 5.19 13.32
C GLY A 334 -22.08 6.18 12.22
N PHE A 335 -23.37 6.28 11.96
CA PHE A 335 -23.91 7.25 11.03
C PHE A 335 -24.40 8.48 11.78
N TYR A 336 -24.14 9.66 11.24
CA TYR A 336 -24.52 10.93 11.87
C TYR A 336 -25.27 11.81 10.86
N ALA A 337 -26.34 12.45 11.34
CA ALA A 337 -27.08 13.44 10.56
C ALA A 337 -27.29 14.71 11.35
N LYS A 338 -27.55 15.81 10.63
CA LYS A 338 -27.80 17.11 11.24
C LYS A 338 -29.23 17.18 11.77
N GLY A 339 -29.35 17.25 13.10
CA GLY A 339 -30.59 17.43 13.81
C GLY A 339 -30.77 18.85 14.35
N PRO A 340 -31.87 19.13 15.07
CA PRO A 340 -32.14 20.43 15.65
C PRO A 340 -31.12 20.92 16.67
N ARG A 341 -30.38 20.00 17.30
CA ARG A 341 -29.37 20.28 18.32
C ARG A 341 -27.93 20.15 17.79
N GLY A 342 -27.74 20.00 16.49
CA GLY A 342 -26.47 19.76 15.85
C GLY A 342 -26.38 18.36 15.25
N TRP A 343 -25.18 17.79 15.15
CA TRP A 343 -24.99 16.45 14.63
C TRP A 343 -25.39 15.40 15.66
N GLU A 344 -26.25 14.49 15.28
CA GLU A 344 -26.79 13.43 16.11
C GLU A 344 -26.54 12.08 15.47
N ARG A 345 -26.16 11.07 16.29
CA ARG A 345 -25.97 9.70 15.82
C ARG A 345 -27.32 9.10 15.45
N LEU A 346 -27.41 8.52 14.28
CA LEU A 346 -28.62 7.85 13.79
C LEU A 346 -28.73 6.44 14.40
N THR A 347 -29.96 6.02 14.61
CA THR A 347 -30.34 4.67 15.03
C THR A 347 -31.59 4.26 14.27
N GLY A 348 -31.85 2.94 14.20
CA GLY A 348 -33.05 2.42 13.56
C GLY A 348 -33.09 2.62 12.04
N LEU A 349 -31.94 2.44 11.39
CA LEU A 349 -31.80 2.65 9.95
C LEU A 349 -32.39 1.49 9.08
N GLY A 350 -33.09 0.55 9.65
CA GLY A 350 -33.55 -0.68 9.00
C GLY A 350 -32.51 -1.78 9.14
N ASP A 351 -32.14 -2.42 8.03
CA ASP A 351 -31.12 -3.48 8.03
C ASP A 351 -29.67 -2.94 8.09
N LEU A 352 -29.44 -1.66 7.78
CA LEU A 352 -28.11 -1.05 7.89
C LEU A 352 -27.71 -0.95 9.38
N PRO A 353 -26.60 -1.58 9.82
CA PRO A 353 -26.15 -1.47 11.20
C PRO A 353 -25.98 -0.01 11.65
N SER A 354 -26.17 0.26 12.92
CA SER A 354 -25.97 1.62 13.46
C SER A 354 -25.21 1.63 14.79
N ASP A 355 -24.81 0.46 15.26
CA ASP A 355 -23.95 0.32 16.44
C ASP A 355 -22.47 0.44 16.08
N SER A 356 -21.64 0.77 17.08
CA SER A 356 -20.21 1.05 16.87
C SER A 356 -19.38 -0.17 16.50
N ASP A 357 -19.87 -1.36 16.80
CA ASP A 357 -19.10 -2.58 16.55
C ASP A 357 -19.28 -3.08 15.10
N ASN A 358 -20.32 -2.59 14.42
CA ASN A 358 -20.70 -3.05 13.09
C ASN A 358 -20.67 -1.95 11.99
N VAL A 359 -20.23 -0.74 12.31
CA VAL A 359 -20.00 0.34 11.34
C VAL A 359 -18.51 0.65 11.29
N GLY A 360 -17.89 0.44 10.14
CA GLY A 360 -16.46 0.69 9.94
C GLY A 360 -16.19 1.54 8.70
N ASN A 361 -15.60 0.95 7.68
CA ASN A 361 -15.46 1.61 6.38
C ASN A 361 -16.77 1.53 5.60
N VAL A 362 -17.24 2.67 5.11
CA VAL A 362 -18.52 2.77 4.39
C VAL A 362 -18.35 3.57 3.10
N THR A 363 -18.94 3.09 2.02
CA THR A 363 -19.04 3.82 0.75
C THR A 363 -20.48 4.00 0.36
N PHE A 364 -20.87 5.23 -0.04
CA PHE A 364 -22.21 5.56 -0.51
C PHE A 364 -22.24 5.81 -2.02
N ALA A 365 -23.38 5.44 -2.63
CA ALA A 365 -23.74 5.90 -3.96
C ALA A 365 -25.18 6.37 -4.00
N ARG A 366 -25.52 7.26 -4.94
CA ARG A 366 -26.85 7.80 -5.15
C ARG A 366 -27.23 7.69 -6.62
N SER A 367 -28.45 7.25 -6.90
CA SER A 367 -28.97 7.28 -8.26
C SER A 367 -29.15 8.72 -8.78
N ALA A 368 -28.97 8.91 -10.09
CA ALA A 368 -29.06 10.23 -10.70
C ALA A 368 -30.41 10.91 -10.50
N ASP A 369 -31.51 10.11 -10.49
CA ASP A 369 -32.89 10.59 -10.23
C ASP A 369 -33.16 10.84 -8.73
N GLY A 370 -32.24 10.44 -7.85
CA GLY A 370 -32.34 10.59 -6.39
C GLY A 370 -33.31 9.64 -5.71
N SER A 371 -33.85 8.66 -6.42
CA SER A 371 -34.80 7.70 -5.87
C SER A 371 -34.16 6.62 -5.01
N ARG A 372 -32.83 6.43 -5.12
CA ARG A 372 -32.07 5.39 -4.44
C ARG A 372 -30.79 5.94 -3.81
N TYR A 373 -30.50 5.46 -2.61
CA TYR A 373 -29.15 5.51 -2.01
C TYR A 373 -28.69 4.09 -1.77
N TYR A 374 -27.41 3.82 -2.04
CA TYR A 374 -26.77 2.54 -1.80
C TYR A 374 -25.61 2.72 -0.82
N ALA A 375 -25.29 1.69 -0.06
CA ALA A 375 -24.16 1.68 0.86
C ALA A 375 -23.48 0.30 0.86
N ILE A 376 -22.16 0.28 0.89
CA ILE A 376 -21.36 -0.88 1.38
C ILE A 376 -20.92 -0.53 2.78
N ASP A 377 -20.95 -1.47 3.70
CA ASP A 377 -20.50 -1.29 5.08
C ASP A 377 -19.62 -2.46 5.52
N GLN A 378 -18.44 -2.14 6.04
CA GLN A 378 -17.55 -3.08 6.71
C GLN A 378 -17.87 -3.11 8.20
N SER A 379 -17.94 -4.30 8.77
CA SER A 379 -18.12 -4.50 10.21
C SER A 379 -16.78 -4.78 10.90
N PRO A 380 -16.32 -3.92 11.81
CA PRO A 380 -15.15 -4.20 12.64
C PRO A 380 -15.29 -5.50 13.45
N ALA A 381 -16.49 -5.78 13.98
CA ALA A 381 -16.74 -7.00 14.73
C ALA A 381 -16.63 -8.27 13.87
N MET A 382 -17.10 -8.22 12.62
CA MET A 382 -16.91 -9.33 11.69
C MET A 382 -15.43 -9.46 11.30
N THR A 383 -14.77 -8.39 10.94
CA THR A 383 -13.32 -8.41 10.62
C THR A 383 -12.50 -9.03 11.76
N ALA A 384 -12.88 -8.77 13.01
CA ALA A 384 -12.19 -9.32 14.18
C ALA A 384 -12.55 -10.79 14.49
N SER A 385 -13.73 -11.26 14.11
CA SER A 385 -14.27 -12.58 14.54
C SER A 385 -14.49 -13.59 13.40
N ASN A 386 -14.69 -13.14 12.19
CA ASN A 386 -14.88 -13.98 11.01
C ASN A 386 -13.61 -13.91 10.13
N PRO A 387 -12.84 -15.01 10.02
CA PRO A 387 -11.63 -15.00 9.21
C PRO A 387 -11.92 -14.94 7.69
N ASP A 388 -13.18 -15.11 7.28
CA ASP A 388 -13.52 -15.28 5.87
C ASP A 388 -14.16 -14.02 5.24
N SER A 389 -14.70 -13.08 6.03
CA SER A 389 -15.26 -11.82 5.53
C SER A 389 -15.46 -10.78 6.63
N GLY A 390 -15.20 -9.49 6.30
CA GLY A 390 -15.52 -8.32 7.11
C GLY A 390 -16.76 -7.56 6.65
N LEU A 391 -17.47 -8.04 5.61
CA LEU A 391 -18.58 -7.33 4.99
C LEU A 391 -19.88 -7.41 5.82
N ALA A 392 -20.35 -6.29 6.37
CA ALA A 392 -21.67 -6.19 6.98
C ALA A 392 -22.79 -6.38 5.94
N GLY A 393 -22.59 -5.85 4.74
CA GLY A 393 -23.49 -6.03 3.60
C GLY A 393 -23.44 -4.88 2.60
N ILE A 394 -24.25 -5.06 1.54
CA ILE A 394 -24.64 -3.99 0.61
C ILE A 394 -26.12 -3.68 0.86
N PHE A 395 -26.44 -2.40 0.95
CA PHE A 395 -27.74 -1.91 1.37
C PHE A 395 -28.33 -0.92 0.37
N VAL A 396 -29.68 -0.81 0.33
CA VAL A 396 -30.38 0.20 -0.47
C VAL A 396 -31.43 0.91 0.37
N SER A 397 -31.50 2.24 0.28
CA SER A 397 -32.65 3.04 0.69
C SER A 397 -33.46 3.44 -0.55
N LYS A 398 -34.72 3.03 -0.61
CA LYS A 398 -35.68 3.34 -1.70
C LYS A 398 -36.59 4.52 -1.35
N SER A 399 -36.32 5.21 -0.26
CA SER A 399 -37.10 6.37 0.21
C SER A 399 -36.70 7.69 -0.47
N GLY A 400 -35.59 7.71 -1.23
CA GLY A 400 -34.99 8.95 -1.73
C GLY A 400 -34.34 9.78 -0.63
N SER A 401 -34.07 9.16 0.55
CA SER A 401 -33.38 9.77 1.68
C SER A 401 -32.21 8.93 2.15
N PRO A 402 -31.06 9.56 2.47
CA PRO A 402 -29.90 8.83 3.02
C PRO A 402 -30.15 8.38 4.49
N THR A 403 -31.19 8.87 5.15
CA THR A 403 -31.55 8.42 6.52
C THR A 403 -32.37 7.12 6.54
N GLY A 404 -32.60 6.49 5.36
CA GLY A 404 -33.32 5.22 5.27
C GLY A 404 -34.84 5.35 5.15
N PRO A 405 -35.62 4.29 5.43
CA PRO A 405 -35.10 2.98 5.88
C PRO A 405 -34.25 2.27 4.82
N TRP A 406 -33.24 1.52 5.28
CA TRP A 406 -32.33 0.75 4.45
C TRP A 406 -32.73 -0.73 4.47
N THR A 407 -32.56 -1.40 3.34
CA THR A 407 -32.75 -2.85 3.20
C THR A 407 -31.45 -3.47 2.70
N LYS A 408 -31.05 -4.58 3.31
CA LYS A 408 -29.90 -5.36 2.85
C LYS A 408 -30.24 -6.04 1.53
N ILE A 409 -29.34 -5.90 0.54
CA ILE A 409 -29.50 -6.48 -0.80
C ILE A 409 -28.41 -7.44 -1.18
N ALA A 410 -27.32 -7.50 -0.39
CA ALA A 410 -26.31 -8.54 -0.48
C ALA A 410 -25.55 -8.68 0.84
N ASP A 411 -25.04 -9.88 1.08
CA ASP A 411 -23.99 -10.20 2.04
C ASP A 411 -22.90 -11.03 1.36
N HIS A 412 -21.84 -11.36 2.08
CA HIS A 412 -20.73 -12.14 1.54
C HIS A 412 -21.16 -13.48 0.93
N THR A 413 -22.22 -14.13 1.48
CA THR A 413 -22.74 -15.41 0.99
C THR A 413 -23.41 -15.25 -0.38
N GLN A 414 -24.26 -14.22 -0.53
CA GLN A 414 -24.92 -13.94 -1.81
C GLN A 414 -23.93 -13.56 -2.89
N LEU A 415 -22.91 -12.75 -2.54
CA LEU A 415 -21.84 -12.36 -3.47
C LEU A 415 -20.98 -13.57 -3.85
N ARG A 416 -20.63 -14.42 -2.89
CA ARG A 416 -19.93 -15.69 -3.16
C ARG A 416 -20.71 -16.54 -4.16
N ASP A 417 -21.99 -16.75 -3.89
CA ASP A 417 -22.85 -17.63 -4.70
C ASP A 417 -23.18 -17.04 -6.09
N SER A 418 -22.83 -15.77 -6.33
CA SER A 418 -22.96 -15.12 -7.65
C SER A 418 -21.83 -15.45 -8.62
N GLY A 419 -20.86 -16.28 -8.22
CA GLY A 419 -19.76 -16.73 -9.08
C GLY A 419 -18.40 -16.15 -8.73
N SER A 420 -18.20 -15.74 -7.47
CA SER A 420 -16.92 -15.24 -6.97
C SER A 420 -15.80 -16.26 -7.13
N ALA A 421 -14.64 -15.80 -7.60
CA ALA A 421 -13.42 -16.60 -7.72
C ALA A 421 -12.67 -16.77 -6.41
N LEU A 422 -12.92 -15.94 -5.40
CA LEU A 422 -12.28 -15.98 -4.07
C LEU A 422 -12.47 -17.30 -3.36
N THR A 423 -13.58 -18.01 -3.61
CA THR A 423 -13.83 -19.32 -3.00
C THR A 423 -12.78 -20.37 -3.37
N GLY A 424 -12.17 -20.25 -4.55
CA GLY A 424 -11.06 -21.11 -4.98
C GLY A 424 -9.81 -20.94 -4.10
N ALA A 425 -9.60 -19.77 -3.55
CA ALA A 425 -8.52 -19.46 -2.61
C ALA A 425 -8.92 -19.68 -1.13
N GLY A 426 -10.17 -20.04 -0.85
CA GLY A 426 -10.67 -20.27 0.49
C GLY A 426 -11.16 -19.03 1.22
N TYR A 427 -11.40 -17.94 0.51
CA TYR A 427 -11.90 -16.65 1.03
C TYR A 427 -13.33 -16.38 0.57
N GLN A 428 -13.91 -15.32 1.09
CA GLN A 428 -15.24 -14.85 0.71
C GLN A 428 -15.22 -13.36 0.41
N PRO A 429 -16.09 -12.86 -0.49
CA PRO A 429 -16.18 -11.44 -0.79
C PRO A 429 -16.30 -10.59 0.46
N GLY A 430 -15.56 -9.48 0.46
CA GLY A 430 -15.49 -8.55 1.58
C GLY A 430 -14.52 -8.92 2.68
N ILE A 431 -13.59 -9.86 2.43
CA ILE A 431 -12.51 -10.15 3.39
C ILE A 431 -11.66 -8.90 3.63
N GLN A 432 -11.46 -8.07 2.61
CA GLN A 432 -10.81 -6.76 2.68
C GLN A 432 -11.80 -5.59 2.59
N ALA A 433 -13.07 -5.75 2.95
CA ALA A 433 -14.05 -4.64 2.89
C ALA A 433 -13.65 -3.40 3.71
N TRP A 434 -12.66 -3.51 4.58
CA TRP A 434 -12.05 -2.38 5.28
C TRP A 434 -11.12 -1.55 4.38
N TYR A 435 -10.69 -2.09 3.24
CA TYR A 435 -9.71 -1.55 2.31
C TYR A 435 -10.31 -1.29 0.93
N ASP A 436 -11.01 -2.27 0.36
CA ASP A 436 -11.52 -2.28 -1.01
C ASP A 436 -12.99 -1.93 -1.02
N GLN A 437 -13.33 -0.75 -1.49
CA GLN A 437 -14.73 -0.38 -1.70
C GLN A 437 -14.88 0.66 -2.81
N PHE A 438 -15.81 0.38 -3.72
CA PHE A 438 -16.48 1.41 -4.49
C PHE A 438 -17.95 1.09 -4.72
N LEU A 439 -18.76 2.10 -4.98
CA LEU A 439 -20.14 1.99 -5.48
C LEU A 439 -20.41 3.01 -6.58
N THR A 440 -21.10 2.58 -7.63
CA THR A 440 -21.68 3.50 -8.61
C THR A 440 -23.01 2.99 -9.15
N VAL A 441 -23.89 3.91 -9.54
CA VAL A 441 -25.21 3.62 -10.09
C VAL A 441 -25.24 4.13 -11.53
N ASP A 442 -25.73 3.30 -12.44
CA ASP A 442 -25.98 3.71 -13.84
C ASP A 442 -26.87 4.97 -13.85
N PRO A 443 -26.43 6.06 -14.48
CA PRO A 443 -27.20 7.29 -14.54
C PRO A 443 -28.59 7.12 -15.18
N LYS A 444 -28.80 6.07 -15.98
CA LYS A 444 -30.04 5.80 -16.70
C LYS A 444 -30.96 4.79 -16.01
N ASN A 445 -30.39 3.99 -15.08
CA ASN A 445 -31.14 2.93 -14.39
C ASN A 445 -30.80 2.91 -12.89
N PRO A 446 -31.70 3.38 -12.00
CA PRO A 446 -31.41 3.44 -10.57
C PRO A 446 -31.25 2.06 -9.90
N ASP A 447 -31.67 0.98 -10.58
CA ASP A 447 -31.54 -0.39 -10.09
C ASP A 447 -30.31 -1.13 -10.70
N HIS A 448 -29.51 -0.47 -11.56
CA HIS A 448 -28.26 -0.99 -12.10
C HIS A 448 -27.06 -0.40 -11.34
N VAL A 449 -26.36 -1.27 -10.61
CA VAL A 449 -25.28 -0.88 -9.68
C VAL A 449 -24.06 -1.74 -9.91
N TYR A 450 -22.90 -1.08 -9.92
CA TYR A 450 -21.58 -1.72 -9.77
C TYR A 450 -21.08 -1.53 -8.35
N ALA A 451 -20.60 -2.60 -7.74
CA ALA A 451 -19.97 -2.62 -6.43
C ALA A 451 -18.58 -3.24 -6.55
N GLY A 452 -17.57 -2.58 -6.01
CA GLY A 452 -16.21 -3.09 -5.92
C GLY A 452 -15.92 -3.52 -4.48
N LEU A 453 -15.30 -4.66 -4.37
CA LEU A 453 -14.61 -5.22 -3.21
C LEU A 453 -13.29 -5.77 -3.76
N GLU A 454 -12.87 -6.96 -3.37
CA GLU A 454 -11.75 -7.65 -4.04
C GLU A 454 -12.07 -7.94 -5.51
N GLU A 455 -13.37 -8.04 -5.84
CA GLU A 455 -13.90 -8.28 -7.18
C GLU A 455 -14.87 -7.17 -7.60
N VAL A 456 -15.17 -7.08 -8.89
CA VAL A 456 -16.26 -6.25 -9.37
C VAL A 456 -17.56 -7.05 -9.40
N PHE A 457 -18.57 -6.58 -8.68
CA PHE A 457 -19.93 -7.12 -8.66
C PHE A 457 -20.91 -6.21 -9.40
N GLU A 458 -21.92 -6.80 -10.01
CA GLU A 458 -22.94 -6.07 -10.76
C GLU A 458 -24.36 -6.60 -10.45
N THR A 459 -25.31 -5.72 -10.20
CA THR A 459 -26.73 -6.01 -10.20
C THR A 459 -27.46 -5.10 -11.17
N LYS A 460 -28.40 -5.64 -11.95
CA LYS A 460 -29.26 -4.89 -12.90
C LYS A 460 -30.71 -4.78 -12.45
N ASP A 461 -31.00 -5.29 -11.27
CA ASP A 461 -32.37 -5.45 -10.75
C ASP A 461 -32.53 -4.98 -9.30
N GLY A 462 -31.63 -4.13 -8.83
CA GLY A 462 -31.67 -3.51 -7.50
C GLY A 462 -31.29 -4.49 -6.38
N GLY A 463 -30.40 -5.43 -6.66
CA GLY A 463 -29.85 -6.38 -5.69
C GLY A 463 -30.62 -7.67 -5.54
N ARG A 464 -31.59 -7.97 -6.42
CA ARG A 464 -32.29 -9.27 -6.41
C ARG A 464 -31.42 -10.39 -6.96
N SER A 465 -30.55 -10.07 -7.90
CA SER A 465 -29.52 -10.96 -8.44
C SER A 465 -28.20 -10.21 -8.62
N TRP A 466 -27.11 -10.94 -8.51
CA TRP A 466 -25.76 -10.42 -8.67
C TRP A 466 -24.96 -11.29 -9.64
N THR A 467 -24.02 -10.67 -10.32
CA THR A 467 -23.02 -11.31 -11.17
C THR A 467 -21.63 -10.77 -10.84
N VAL A 468 -20.57 -11.46 -11.24
CA VAL A 468 -19.18 -11.06 -11.05
C VAL A 468 -18.55 -10.76 -12.41
N PRO A 469 -18.75 -9.55 -12.97
CA PRO A 469 -18.13 -9.20 -14.25
C PRO A 469 -16.61 -9.13 -14.19
N GLY A 470 -16.00 -8.81 -13.03
CA GLY A 470 -14.55 -8.80 -12.84
C GLY A 470 -14.16 -9.73 -11.70
N PRO A 471 -14.01 -11.05 -11.96
CA PRO A 471 -13.60 -12.00 -10.94
C PRO A 471 -12.15 -11.71 -10.51
N TYR A 472 -11.88 -11.99 -9.23
CA TYR A 472 -10.59 -11.75 -8.58
C TYR A 472 -9.42 -12.36 -9.36
N TRP A 473 -9.54 -13.67 -9.65
CA TRP A 473 -8.57 -14.38 -10.46
C TRP A 473 -9.21 -15.36 -11.43
N ASN A 474 -8.55 -15.52 -12.55
CA ASN A 474 -8.86 -16.61 -13.45
C ASN A 474 -8.22 -17.97 -13.00
N PHE A 475 -7.56 -18.02 -11.88
CA PHE A 475 -6.84 -19.20 -11.38
C PHE A 475 -7.73 -20.40 -11.15
N GLY A 476 -8.96 -20.20 -10.66
CA GLY A 476 -9.94 -21.25 -10.50
C GLY A 476 -10.48 -21.81 -11.80
N PHE A 477 -10.19 -21.19 -12.92
CA PHE A 477 -10.68 -21.59 -14.24
C PHE A 477 -9.67 -22.50 -14.94
N SER A 478 -10.20 -23.53 -15.65
CA SER A 478 -9.34 -24.44 -16.44
C SER A 478 -8.52 -23.73 -17.51
N CYS A 479 -8.99 -22.61 -18.03
CA CYS A 479 -8.26 -21.79 -19.00
C CYS A 479 -6.96 -21.23 -18.45
N TRP A 480 -6.88 -21.03 -17.13
CA TRP A 480 -5.71 -20.45 -16.48
C TRP A 480 -4.68 -21.48 -16.01
N SER A 481 -5.01 -22.77 -16.04
CA SER A 481 -4.11 -23.80 -15.53
C SER A 481 -2.68 -23.64 -16.05
N ILE A 482 -1.71 -23.60 -15.13
CA ILE A 482 -0.28 -23.62 -15.46
C ILE A 482 0.15 -24.92 -16.09
N ASP A 483 -0.55 -26.04 -15.81
CA ASP A 483 -0.37 -27.32 -16.48
C ASP A 483 -1.04 -27.28 -17.85
N PRO A 484 -0.26 -27.29 -18.97
CA PRO A 484 -0.83 -27.22 -20.30
C PRO A 484 -1.80 -28.38 -20.60
N ALA A 485 -1.63 -29.52 -19.95
CA ALA A 485 -2.49 -30.70 -20.17
C ALA A 485 -3.90 -30.54 -19.55
N LYS A 486 -4.01 -29.66 -18.53
CA LYS A 486 -5.27 -29.34 -17.84
C LYS A 486 -5.94 -28.08 -18.42
N ARG A 487 -5.23 -27.33 -19.26
CA ARG A 487 -5.73 -26.07 -19.81
C ARG A 487 -6.82 -26.32 -20.83
N SER A 488 -7.96 -25.64 -20.68
CA SER A 488 -9.07 -25.72 -21.64
C SER A 488 -9.88 -24.43 -21.69
N GLY A 489 -10.29 -24.04 -22.90
CA GLY A 489 -11.04 -22.81 -23.15
C GLY A 489 -10.15 -21.56 -23.10
N ASP A 490 -10.80 -20.40 -23.32
CA ASP A 490 -10.19 -19.09 -23.20
C ASP A 490 -10.63 -18.46 -21.88
N CYS A 491 -9.72 -17.79 -21.17
CA CYS A 491 -10.05 -17.02 -19.99
C CYS A 491 -10.81 -15.75 -20.37
N PRO A 492 -11.87 -15.40 -19.66
CA PRO A 492 -12.49 -14.09 -19.84
C PRO A 492 -11.50 -12.98 -19.45
N PRO A 493 -11.55 -11.84 -20.12
CA PRO A 493 -10.83 -10.66 -19.65
C PRO A 493 -11.37 -10.27 -18.28
N THR A 494 -10.50 -9.85 -17.38
CA THR A 494 -10.87 -9.42 -16.04
C THR A 494 -10.17 -8.11 -15.67
N THR A 495 -10.46 -7.57 -14.50
CA THR A 495 -9.74 -6.48 -13.83
C THR A 495 -8.63 -7.07 -12.97
N HIS A 496 -7.76 -6.23 -12.41
CA HIS A 496 -6.97 -6.63 -11.25
C HIS A 496 -7.88 -6.76 -10.03
N ALA A 497 -7.39 -7.41 -8.99
CA ALA A 497 -8.02 -7.49 -7.69
C ALA A 497 -8.07 -6.12 -6.97
N ASP A 498 -8.86 -6.06 -5.90
CA ASP A 498 -8.85 -4.99 -4.90
C ASP A 498 -9.27 -3.63 -5.45
N GLN A 499 -10.59 -3.40 -5.40
CA GLN A 499 -11.26 -2.33 -6.12
C GLN A 499 -11.39 -1.06 -5.26
N HIS A 500 -10.89 0.09 -5.74
CA HIS A 500 -10.85 1.34 -4.95
C HIS A 500 -11.70 2.46 -5.51
N SER A 501 -11.84 2.55 -6.82
CA SER A 501 -12.47 3.71 -7.44
C SER A 501 -13.24 3.35 -8.70
N VAL A 502 -14.22 4.20 -9.03
CA VAL A 502 -15.07 3.99 -10.19
C VAL A 502 -15.53 5.32 -10.76
N ALA A 503 -15.60 5.41 -12.09
CA ALA A 503 -16.25 6.51 -12.80
C ALA A 503 -17.05 6.00 -13.98
N ILE A 504 -18.16 6.70 -14.28
CA ILE A 504 -18.93 6.49 -15.51
C ILE A 504 -18.69 7.69 -16.42
N GLY A 505 -18.20 7.41 -17.61
CA GLY A 505 -18.03 8.40 -18.68
C GLY A 505 -18.75 7.99 -19.95
N SER A 506 -18.63 8.81 -20.99
CA SER A 506 -19.12 8.43 -22.31
C SER A 506 -18.21 8.93 -23.42
N ASP A 507 -18.22 8.22 -24.54
CA ASP A 507 -17.54 8.62 -25.76
C ASP A 507 -18.53 8.56 -26.91
N GLY A 508 -18.81 9.71 -27.52
CA GLY A 508 -19.82 9.82 -28.57
C GLY A 508 -21.21 9.32 -28.17
N GLY A 509 -21.56 9.43 -26.89
CA GLY A 509 -22.87 9.00 -26.34
C GLY A 509 -22.93 7.53 -25.92
N ASN A 510 -21.82 6.77 -26.05
CA ASN A 510 -21.72 5.38 -25.58
C ASN A 510 -21.19 5.39 -24.14
N PRO A 511 -21.99 5.03 -23.13
CA PRO A 511 -21.55 5.03 -21.74
C PRO A 511 -20.63 3.85 -21.46
N TYR A 512 -19.61 4.11 -20.65
CA TYR A 512 -18.68 3.10 -20.16
C TYR A 512 -18.42 3.30 -18.66
N VAL A 513 -18.11 2.22 -17.97
CA VAL A 513 -17.59 2.23 -16.60
C VAL A 513 -16.08 2.03 -16.65
N VAL A 514 -15.37 2.82 -15.87
CA VAL A 514 -13.95 2.66 -15.57
C VAL A 514 -13.83 2.32 -14.10
N VAL A 515 -13.08 1.27 -13.79
CA VAL A 515 -12.73 0.90 -12.42
C VAL A 515 -11.23 1.11 -12.21
N GLY A 516 -10.86 1.46 -10.99
CA GLY A 516 -9.48 1.59 -10.53
C GLY A 516 -9.25 0.64 -9.37
N ASP A 517 -8.19 -0.12 -9.46
CA ASP A 517 -7.80 -1.20 -8.57
C ASP A 517 -6.31 -1.18 -8.27
N ASP A 518 -5.78 -2.19 -7.59
CA ASP A 518 -4.35 -2.28 -7.24
C ASP A 518 -3.43 -2.52 -8.45
N GLY A 519 -3.99 -2.94 -9.58
CA GLY A 519 -3.26 -3.10 -10.84
C GLY A 519 -3.47 -1.97 -11.85
N GLY A 520 -4.27 -0.95 -11.54
CA GLY A 520 -4.42 0.21 -12.42
C GLY A 520 -5.85 0.59 -12.77
N ALA A 521 -6.14 0.74 -14.05
CA ALA A 521 -7.47 1.11 -14.54
C ALA A 521 -7.94 0.19 -15.66
N PHE A 522 -9.24 -0.15 -15.61
CA PHE A 522 -9.89 -1.02 -16.58
C PHE A 522 -11.23 -0.45 -17.00
N ARG A 523 -11.65 -0.69 -18.24
CA ARG A 523 -12.88 -0.14 -18.81
C ARG A 523 -13.73 -1.19 -19.51
N ARG A 524 -15.07 -1.05 -19.39
CA ARG A 524 -16.03 -1.79 -20.20
C ARG A 524 -17.27 -0.93 -20.52
N PRO A 525 -18.10 -1.29 -21.53
CA PRO A 525 -19.41 -0.67 -21.67
C PRO A 525 -20.29 -0.85 -20.43
N VAL A 526 -21.11 0.15 -20.05
CA VAL A 526 -22.02 0.04 -18.90
C VAL A 526 -22.98 -1.14 -19.06
N ASP A 527 -23.54 -1.34 -20.28
CA ASP A 527 -24.37 -2.49 -20.62
C ASP A 527 -23.56 -3.60 -21.30
N GLY A 528 -22.37 -3.89 -20.76
CA GLY A 528 -21.43 -4.82 -21.34
C GLY A 528 -21.91 -6.28 -21.35
N SER A 529 -21.25 -7.10 -22.19
CA SER A 529 -21.56 -8.50 -22.37
C SER A 529 -20.99 -9.36 -21.25
N ALA A 530 -21.67 -10.46 -20.93
CA ALA A 530 -21.19 -11.48 -20.01
C ALA A 530 -21.33 -12.88 -20.61
N ASN A 531 -20.48 -13.81 -20.18
CA ASN A 531 -20.58 -15.23 -20.50
C ASN A 531 -21.72 -15.90 -19.69
N ALA A 532 -21.89 -17.21 -19.86
CA ALA A 532 -22.94 -17.97 -19.17
C ALA A 532 -22.72 -18.04 -17.64
N GLN A 533 -21.55 -17.76 -17.15
CA GLN A 533 -21.19 -17.71 -15.72
C GLN A 533 -21.36 -16.31 -15.11
N GLY A 534 -21.70 -15.30 -15.92
CA GLY A 534 -21.84 -13.91 -15.47
C GLY A 534 -20.56 -13.08 -15.51
N HIS A 535 -19.43 -13.65 -15.97
CA HIS A 535 -18.17 -12.91 -16.11
C HIS A 535 -18.20 -12.06 -17.39
N ALA A 536 -17.67 -10.86 -17.31
CA ALA A 536 -17.59 -9.97 -18.47
C ALA A 536 -16.67 -10.55 -19.57
N THR A 537 -17.01 -10.23 -20.81
CA THR A 537 -16.22 -10.62 -22.00
C THR A 537 -15.61 -9.42 -22.72
N ASP A 538 -15.68 -8.23 -22.13
CA ASP A 538 -15.40 -6.95 -22.78
C ASP A 538 -14.58 -5.95 -21.94
N TRP A 539 -13.95 -6.41 -20.87
CA TRP A 539 -12.97 -5.59 -20.15
C TRP A 539 -11.77 -5.26 -21.05
N THR A 540 -11.30 -4.04 -20.94
CA THR A 540 -10.09 -3.55 -21.59
C THR A 540 -9.19 -2.91 -20.55
N SER A 541 -7.96 -3.40 -20.41
CA SER A 541 -6.92 -2.75 -19.61
C SER A 541 -6.54 -1.41 -20.23
N LEU A 542 -6.50 -0.37 -19.41
CA LEU A 542 -6.08 0.97 -19.79
C LEU A 542 -4.60 1.25 -19.47
N ASN A 543 -3.87 0.24 -19.03
CA ASN A 543 -2.50 0.28 -18.52
C ASN A 543 -1.50 0.10 -19.70
N ASP A 544 -1.39 1.11 -20.54
CA ASP A 544 -0.59 1.07 -21.78
C ASP A 544 0.90 1.43 -21.56
N GLY A 545 1.32 1.61 -20.30
CA GLY A 545 2.67 2.02 -19.90
C GLY A 545 2.93 3.52 -20.01
N THR A 546 1.97 4.34 -20.41
CA THR A 546 2.09 5.80 -20.35
C THR A 546 1.62 6.35 -19.01
N MET A 547 0.80 5.59 -18.26
CA MET A 547 0.54 5.76 -16.84
C MET A 547 1.53 4.88 -16.06
N ASP A 548 2.62 5.45 -15.58
CA ASP A 548 3.56 4.77 -14.69
C ASP A 548 3.21 5.14 -13.25
N ALA A 549 2.40 4.30 -12.63
CA ALA A 549 1.95 4.41 -11.25
C ALA A 549 2.54 3.29 -10.36
N LEU A 550 3.52 2.55 -10.87
CA LEU A 550 4.14 1.40 -10.23
C LEU A 550 4.75 1.75 -8.86
N GLN A 551 4.40 0.97 -7.84
CA GLN A 551 4.75 1.20 -6.44
C GLN A 551 5.92 0.30 -6.01
N TYR A 552 7.14 0.68 -6.38
CA TYR A 552 8.33 -0.09 -6.04
C TYR A 552 8.77 0.07 -4.59
N TYR A 553 9.03 -1.06 -3.93
CA TYR A 553 9.75 -1.14 -2.66
C TYR A 553 11.26 -1.18 -2.86
N SER A 554 11.70 -1.88 -3.91
CA SER A 554 13.12 -2.17 -4.12
C SER A 554 13.54 -2.04 -5.59
N VAL A 555 14.84 -2.01 -5.81
CA VAL A 555 15.44 -2.08 -7.15
C VAL A 555 16.70 -2.94 -7.16
N GLY A 556 16.76 -3.88 -8.09
CA GLY A 556 17.92 -4.70 -8.40
C GLY A 556 18.48 -4.36 -9.78
N VAL A 557 19.80 -4.38 -9.93
CA VAL A 557 20.47 -3.99 -11.19
C VAL A 557 21.65 -4.87 -11.47
N GLY A 558 21.67 -5.50 -12.65
CA GLY A 558 22.79 -6.37 -13.05
C GLY A 558 23.03 -6.39 -14.56
N ILE A 559 24.19 -6.86 -14.98
CA ILE A 559 24.55 -6.99 -16.38
C ILE A 559 23.78 -8.16 -17.00
N ASP A 560 23.02 -7.90 -18.05
CA ASP A 560 22.45 -8.95 -18.89
C ASP A 560 23.55 -9.64 -19.71
N GLN A 561 23.74 -10.92 -19.46
CA GLN A 561 24.87 -11.65 -20.07
C GLN A 561 24.77 -11.78 -21.60
N ALA A 562 23.56 -11.78 -22.13
CA ALA A 562 23.33 -11.92 -23.58
C ALA A 562 23.61 -10.62 -24.35
N SER A 563 23.10 -9.49 -23.85
CA SER A 563 23.19 -8.19 -24.54
C SER A 563 24.34 -7.30 -24.06
N ARG A 564 24.92 -7.62 -22.88
CA ARG A 564 25.87 -6.76 -22.16
C ARG A 564 25.27 -5.41 -21.70
N GLY A 565 23.98 -5.24 -21.85
CA GLY A 565 23.25 -4.12 -21.27
C GLY A 565 22.92 -4.37 -19.80
N VAL A 566 22.07 -3.51 -19.25
CA VAL A 566 21.66 -3.61 -17.86
C VAL A 566 20.24 -4.12 -17.76
N SER A 567 20.03 -5.20 -17.01
CA SER A 567 18.70 -5.62 -16.54
C SER A 567 18.36 -4.89 -15.26
N VAL A 568 17.09 -4.50 -15.13
CA VAL A 568 16.53 -3.85 -13.95
C VAL A 568 15.37 -4.70 -13.45
N THR A 569 15.32 -4.94 -12.17
CA THR A 569 14.25 -5.67 -11.50
C THR A 569 13.87 -4.93 -10.22
N GLY A 570 12.72 -5.23 -9.65
CA GLY A 570 12.29 -4.64 -8.38
C GLY A 570 10.97 -5.20 -7.93
N GLY A 571 10.80 -5.32 -6.64
CA GLY A 571 9.56 -5.73 -6.01
C GLY A 571 8.56 -4.57 -5.94
N LEU A 572 7.31 -4.87 -6.21
CA LEU A 572 6.20 -3.93 -6.24
C LEU A 572 5.09 -4.35 -5.28
N GLN A 573 4.44 -3.38 -4.70
CA GLN A 573 3.18 -3.61 -4.00
C GLN A 573 2.14 -4.20 -4.97
N ASP A 574 1.48 -5.29 -4.58
CA ASP A 574 0.36 -5.96 -5.25
C ASP A 574 0.61 -6.42 -6.71
N ASN A 575 1.83 -6.19 -7.23
CA ASN A 575 2.15 -6.43 -8.65
C ASN A 575 3.45 -7.23 -8.85
N GLY A 576 3.86 -7.98 -7.84
CA GLY A 576 4.95 -8.95 -7.91
C GLY A 576 6.33 -8.34 -8.10
N GLN A 577 7.22 -9.11 -8.70
CA GLN A 577 8.59 -8.73 -9.03
C GLN A 577 8.69 -8.45 -10.52
N SER A 578 8.94 -7.20 -10.89
CA SER A 578 9.14 -6.84 -12.29
C SER A 578 10.54 -7.16 -12.81
N ILE A 579 10.62 -7.40 -14.11
CA ILE A 579 11.89 -7.52 -14.82
C ILE A 579 11.86 -6.77 -16.15
N LEU A 580 12.86 -5.93 -16.37
CA LEU A 580 13.11 -5.21 -17.60
C LEU A 580 14.49 -5.57 -18.12
N ARG A 581 14.55 -6.30 -19.24
CA ARG A 581 15.80 -6.67 -19.88
C ARG A 581 16.14 -5.72 -21.02
N PRO A 582 17.42 -5.59 -21.40
CA PRO A 582 17.81 -4.73 -22.50
C PRO A 582 17.09 -5.09 -23.82
N GLY A 583 16.41 -4.11 -24.40
CA GLY A 583 15.63 -4.28 -25.61
C GLY A 583 14.18 -4.65 -25.44
N ASP A 584 13.74 -4.95 -24.22
CA ASP A 584 12.33 -5.19 -23.91
C ASP A 584 11.52 -3.89 -24.15
N ARG A 585 10.35 -4.06 -24.73
CA ARG A 585 9.34 -2.99 -24.92
C ARG A 585 8.14 -3.18 -24.00
N VAL A 586 8.09 -4.30 -23.31
CA VAL A 586 7.12 -4.67 -22.31
C VAL A 586 7.90 -5.28 -21.16
N MET A 587 7.68 -4.82 -19.97
CA MET A 587 8.22 -5.44 -18.77
C MET A 587 7.42 -6.70 -18.46
N GLY A 588 8.06 -7.71 -17.86
CA GLY A 588 7.38 -8.91 -17.39
C GLY A 588 7.41 -9.03 -15.87
N SER A 589 6.50 -9.82 -15.31
CA SER A 589 6.53 -10.27 -13.92
C SER A 589 7.17 -11.66 -13.85
N ASN A 590 8.23 -11.80 -13.05
CA ASN A 590 8.92 -13.07 -12.88
C ASN A 590 8.69 -13.73 -11.51
N PHE A 591 8.05 -13.05 -10.58
CA PHE A 591 7.47 -13.56 -9.35
C PHE A 591 6.19 -12.81 -9.06
N GLY A 592 5.18 -13.50 -8.52
CA GLY A 592 3.86 -12.94 -8.21
C GLY A 592 3.74 -12.41 -6.78
N GLY A 593 2.54 -12.08 -6.40
CA GLY A 593 2.15 -11.53 -5.11
C GLY A 593 2.65 -10.11 -4.87
N ASP A 594 2.86 -9.71 -3.61
CA ASP A 594 3.66 -8.55 -3.28
C ASP A 594 5.14 -8.84 -3.56
N GLY A 595 5.81 -7.93 -4.23
CA GLY A 595 7.24 -8.01 -4.40
C GLY A 595 7.97 -7.18 -3.34
N GLY A 596 8.76 -7.82 -2.50
CA GLY A 596 9.51 -7.18 -1.41
C GLY A 596 10.90 -6.69 -1.82
N ASP A 597 11.87 -6.85 -0.91
CA ASP A 597 13.26 -6.47 -1.17
C ASP A 597 13.94 -7.45 -2.14
N THR A 598 14.95 -7.02 -2.85
CA THR A 598 15.58 -7.83 -3.88
C THR A 598 17.10 -7.70 -3.89
N ILE A 599 17.78 -8.84 -4.08
CA ILE A 599 19.19 -8.90 -4.44
C ILE A 599 19.31 -9.29 -5.92
N THR A 600 20.04 -8.52 -6.69
CA THR A 600 20.42 -8.85 -8.06
C THR A 600 21.93 -8.87 -8.18
N ASP A 601 22.48 -9.90 -8.80
CA ASP A 601 23.92 -10.02 -9.03
C ASP A 601 24.37 -8.94 -10.02
N PRO A 602 25.25 -8.01 -9.61
CA PRO A 602 25.73 -6.98 -10.52
C PRO A 602 26.43 -7.52 -11.77
N ALA A 603 27.00 -8.73 -11.67
CA ALA A 603 27.70 -9.39 -12.77
C ALA A 603 26.76 -10.20 -13.69
N ASN A 604 25.61 -10.65 -13.18
CA ASN A 604 24.61 -11.42 -13.95
C ASN A 604 23.18 -11.04 -13.53
N GLY A 605 22.56 -10.14 -14.24
CA GLY A 605 21.21 -9.63 -13.93
C GLY A 605 20.08 -10.66 -13.96
N CYS A 606 20.36 -11.92 -14.33
CA CYS A 606 19.41 -13.04 -14.21
C CYS A 606 19.60 -13.88 -12.93
N ASN A 607 20.59 -13.57 -12.11
CA ASN A 607 20.71 -14.07 -10.76
C ASN A 607 19.93 -13.12 -9.84
N ILE A 608 18.79 -13.55 -9.35
CA ILE A 608 17.86 -12.74 -8.57
C ILE A 608 17.44 -13.53 -7.33
N ALA A 609 17.52 -12.90 -6.14
CA ALA A 609 16.82 -13.33 -4.96
C ALA A 609 15.76 -12.28 -4.67
N ALA A 610 14.52 -12.67 -4.69
CA ALA A 610 13.34 -11.84 -4.49
C ALA A 610 12.63 -12.25 -3.21
N GLU A 611 12.35 -11.29 -2.35
CA GLU A 611 11.42 -11.45 -1.26
C GLU A 611 10.00 -11.28 -1.78
N TYR A 612 9.10 -12.12 -1.29
CA TYR A 612 7.67 -11.88 -1.31
C TYR A 612 7.34 -11.03 -0.06
N VAL A 613 6.79 -11.58 0.99
CA VAL A 613 6.58 -10.88 2.28
C VAL A 613 7.15 -11.70 3.43
N TYR A 614 7.44 -11.07 4.58
CA TYR A 614 7.93 -11.73 5.81
C TYR A 614 9.17 -12.63 5.58
N LEU A 615 10.10 -12.21 4.72
CA LEU A 615 11.27 -12.99 4.30
C LEU A 615 10.94 -14.28 3.51
N ALA A 616 9.81 -14.37 2.83
CA ALA A 616 9.55 -15.43 1.88
C ALA A 616 10.45 -15.24 0.62
N VAL A 617 11.71 -15.67 0.73
CA VAL A 617 12.72 -15.45 -0.30
C VAL A 617 12.76 -16.58 -1.29
N SER A 618 12.69 -16.24 -2.58
CA SER A 618 12.90 -17.14 -3.71
C SER A 618 14.14 -16.74 -4.51
N VAL A 619 14.86 -17.71 -5.04
CA VAL A 619 16.10 -17.49 -5.82
C VAL A 619 16.02 -18.12 -7.19
N THR A 620 16.49 -17.39 -8.21
CA THR A 620 16.67 -17.89 -9.58
C THR A 620 18.05 -17.50 -10.12
N GLN A 621 18.54 -18.25 -11.12
CA GLN A 621 19.78 -17.96 -11.85
C GLN A 621 19.56 -17.77 -13.36
N ASN A 622 18.31 -17.72 -13.81
CA ASN A 622 17.93 -17.60 -15.22
C ASN A 622 16.81 -16.58 -15.45
N CYS A 623 16.64 -15.57 -14.58
CA CYS A 623 15.54 -14.61 -14.61
C CYS A 623 14.15 -15.25 -14.34
N ALA A 624 14.06 -16.45 -13.82
CA ALA A 624 12.85 -17.27 -13.66
C ALA A 624 12.15 -17.62 -15.01
N VAL A 625 12.88 -17.61 -16.12
CA VAL A 625 12.33 -18.00 -17.44
C VAL A 625 11.88 -19.46 -17.41
N ASN A 626 10.68 -19.73 -17.94
CA ASN A 626 10.03 -21.04 -17.98
C ASN A 626 9.82 -21.66 -16.58
N ASN A 627 9.58 -20.82 -15.59
CA ASN A 627 9.41 -21.28 -14.22
C ASN A 627 8.25 -22.27 -14.08
N GLY A 628 7.14 -22.08 -14.79
CA GLY A 628 5.98 -22.98 -14.77
C GLY A 628 6.26 -24.41 -15.29
N ALA A 629 7.40 -24.69 -15.89
CA ALA A 629 7.73 -26.05 -16.35
C ALA A 629 7.88 -27.05 -15.20
N TRP A 630 8.18 -26.61 -13.98
CA TRP A 630 8.29 -27.48 -12.81
C TRP A 630 6.94 -28.07 -12.37
N ALA A 631 5.82 -27.44 -12.72
CA ALA A 631 4.49 -27.97 -12.41
C ALA A 631 4.24 -29.35 -13.02
N THR A 632 4.87 -29.66 -14.15
CA THR A 632 4.78 -30.96 -14.80
C THR A 632 6.01 -31.84 -14.58
N ASP A 633 7.15 -31.23 -14.23
CA ASP A 633 8.41 -31.91 -13.99
C ASP A 633 9.28 -31.13 -13.00
N PRO A 634 9.25 -31.48 -11.70
CA PRO A 634 10.00 -30.77 -10.67
C PRO A 634 11.51 -30.67 -10.94
N SER A 635 12.08 -31.56 -11.77
CA SER A 635 13.51 -31.47 -12.15
C SER A 635 13.83 -30.26 -13.04
N LYS A 636 12.80 -29.61 -13.59
CA LYS A 636 12.91 -28.42 -14.42
C LYS A 636 12.73 -27.11 -13.62
N ALA A 637 12.63 -27.18 -12.29
CA ALA A 637 12.56 -25.99 -11.48
C ALA A 637 13.76 -25.07 -11.73
N THR A 638 13.46 -23.79 -11.95
CA THR A 638 14.46 -22.74 -12.16
C THR A 638 14.46 -21.73 -11.02
N THR A 639 13.54 -21.91 -10.09
CA THR A 639 13.33 -21.10 -8.90
C THR A 639 13.30 -21.98 -7.67
N TYR A 640 13.88 -21.54 -6.58
CA TYR A 640 13.98 -22.28 -5.33
C TYR A 640 13.54 -21.37 -4.18
N SER A 641 12.61 -21.85 -3.35
CA SER A 641 12.28 -21.19 -2.08
C SER A 641 13.42 -21.40 -1.10
N VAL A 642 13.93 -20.30 -0.58
CA VAL A 642 15.07 -20.26 0.35
C VAL A 642 14.79 -19.36 1.56
N ALA A 643 13.51 -19.22 1.92
CA ALA A 643 13.06 -18.38 3.01
C ALA A 643 13.79 -18.73 4.32
N PRO A 644 14.39 -17.73 5.04
CA PRO A 644 14.95 -17.96 6.37
C PRO A 644 13.85 -18.42 7.36
N PRO A 645 14.22 -19.12 8.44
CA PRO A 645 13.24 -19.67 9.40
C PRO A 645 12.27 -18.66 10.06
N ASP A 646 12.63 -17.38 10.18
CA ASP A 646 11.73 -16.34 10.70
C ASP A 646 10.49 -16.13 9.81
N ASN A 647 10.55 -16.49 8.53
CA ASN A 647 9.36 -16.52 7.66
C ASN A 647 8.28 -17.47 8.21
N ALA A 648 8.66 -18.66 8.65
CA ALA A 648 7.71 -19.65 9.16
C ALA A 648 6.98 -19.21 10.44
N THR A 649 7.50 -18.23 11.16
CA THR A 649 6.93 -17.70 12.41
C THR A 649 6.36 -16.28 12.22
N SER A 650 6.44 -15.72 11.01
CA SER A 650 6.12 -14.33 10.70
C SER A 650 6.83 -13.33 11.64
N GLU A 651 8.03 -13.68 12.12
CA GLU A 651 8.85 -12.82 12.97
C GLU A 651 9.77 -11.93 12.09
N ALA A 652 9.23 -11.39 11.02
CA ALA A 652 9.87 -10.43 10.14
C ALA A 652 8.86 -9.32 9.81
N ARG A 653 9.31 -8.22 9.25
CA ARG A 653 8.39 -7.20 8.74
C ARG A 653 7.72 -7.68 7.46
N PHE A 654 6.61 -7.03 7.10
CA PHE A 654 5.91 -7.30 5.85
C PHE A 654 6.92 -7.21 4.67
N ILE A 655 7.54 -6.07 4.47
CA ILE A 655 8.73 -5.98 3.61
C ILE A 655 9.96 -5.95 4.51
N ALA A 656 10.70 -7.03 4.53
CA ALA A 656 11.83 -7.21 5.41
C ALA A 656 13.16 -6.92 4.68
N PRO A 657 14.18 -6.39 5.37
CA PRO A 657 15.41 -6.00 4.71
C PRO A 657 16.23 -7.22 4.27
N LEU A 658 16.60 -7.24 2.99
CA LEU A 658 17.42 -8.25 2.34
C LEU A 658 18.54 -7.59 1.53
N ASN A 659 19.81 -7.91 1.80
CA ASN A 659 20.91 -7.26 1.12
C ASN A 659 22.12 -8.20 0.92
N ALA A 660 22.94 -7.94 -0.11
CA ALA A 660 24.20 -8.60 -0.32
C ALA A 660 25.36 -7.76 0.25
N ASP A 661 26.44 -8.43 0.65
CA ASP A 661 27.68 -7.77 1.04
C ASP A 661 28.28 -7.01 -0.16
N ILE A 662 28.67 -5.76 0.07
CA ILE A 662 29.17 -4.87 -0.99
C ILE A 662 30.47 -5.40 -1.66
N LYS A 663 31.27 -6.17 -0.92
CA LYS A 663 32.55 -6.71 -1.40
C LYS A 663 32.47 -8.17 -1.84
N ASP A 664 31.47 -8.90 -1.31
CA ASP A 664 31.23 -10.30 -1.65
C ASP A 664 29.74 -10.53 -1.95
N PRO A 665 29.31 -10.43 -3.21
CA PRO A 665 27.90 -10.62 -3.60
C PRO A 665 27.32 -12.01 -3.29
N ASN A 666 28.13 -12.97 -2.88
CA ASN A 666 27.69 -14.30 -2.44
C ASN A 666 27.38 -14.37 -0.94
N THR A 667 27.71 -13.35 -0.18
CA THR A 667 27.31 -13.25 1.21
C THR A 667 26.09 -12.36 1.32
N TRP A 668 24.96 -12.93 1.80
CA TRP A 668 23.69 -12.22 1.94
C TRP A 668 23.32 -12.09 3.40
N VAL A 669 22.62 -11.00 3.72
CA VAL A 669 22.06 -10.70 5.03
C VAL A 669 20.57 -10.49 4.89
N ALA A 670 19.78 -11.21 5.68
CA ALA A 670 18.35 -11.05 5.80
C ALA A 670 17.97 -10.70 7.24
N GLY A 671 17.00 -9.83 7.41
CA GLY A 671 16.65 -9.33 8.73
C GLY A 671 15.20 -9.60 9.11
N GLY A 672 14.97 -10.58 10.00
CA GLY A 672 13.73 -10.78 10.72
C GLY A 672 13.91 -10.43 12.19
N ARG A 673 13.37 -11.24 13.12
CA ARG A 673 13.75 -11.26 14.52
C ARG A 673 15.22 -11.63 14.69
N HIS A 674 15.70 -12.53 13.82
CA HIS A 674 17.11 -12.86 13.76
C HIS A 674 17.79 -12.15 12.60
N VAL A 675 19.07 -11.90 12.72
CA VAL A 675 19.92 -11.56 11.60
C VAL A 675 20.41 -12.86 10.99
N TRP A 676 20.00 -13.12 9.77
CA TRP A 676 20.31 -14.32 9.01
C TRP A 676 21.44 -14.08 8.03
N ILE A 677 22.38 -15.00 7.93
CA ILE A 677 23.51 -14.93 7.00
C ILE A 677 23.47 -16.15 6.06
N ASN A 678 23.55 -15.87 4.77
CA ASN A 678 23.81 -16.87 3.74
C ASN A 678 25.19 -16.63 3.14
N THR A 679 26.07 -17.62 3.20
CA THR A 679 27.43 -17.60 2.58
C THR A 679 27.53 -18.50 1.35
N LYS A 680 26.45 -19.16 0.92
CA LYS A 680 26.41 -19.97 -0.29
C LYS A 680 26.05 -19.16 -1.53
N GLY A 681 25.58 -17.92 -1.34
CA GLY A 681 25.16 -17.04 -2.41
C GLY A 681 24.11 -17.70 -3.31
N TRP A 682 24.31 -17.63 -4.60
CA TRP A 682 23.40 -18.19 -5.62
C TRP A 682 23.30 -19.73 -5.62
N ALA A 683 24.17 -20.41 -4.87
CA ALA A 683 24.11 -21.88 -4.74
C ALA A 683 23.17 -22.35 -3.62
N ILE A 684 22.55 -21.44 -2.86
CA ILE A 684 21.56 -21.77 -1.84
C ILE A 684 20.35 -22.46 -2.49
N ARG A 685 19.79 -23.47 -1.82
CA ARG A 685 18.63 -24.26 -2.31
C ARG A 685 17.57 -24.51 -1.24
N SER A 686 17.79 -24.08 -0.01
CA SER A 686 16.87 -24.31 1.11
C SER A 686 17.01 -23.21 2.16
N GLY A 687 15.92 -22.86 2.81
CA GLY A 687 15.90 -21.95 3.95
C GLY A 687 16.72 -22.44 5.14
N SER A 688 16.93 -23.75 5.30
CA SER A 688 17.78 -24.30 6.34
C SER A 688 19.28 -24.05 6.16
N GLU A 689 19.67 -23.48 5.03
CA GLU A 689 21.07 -23.12 4.73
C GLU A 689 21.46 -21.71 5.17
N TRP A 690 20.51 -20.95 5.71
CA TRP A 690 20.80 -19.71 6.43
C TRP A 690 21.32 -20.01 7.83
N SER A 691 22.22 -19.18 8.32
CA SER A 691 22.74 -19.25 9.67
C SER A 691 22.24 -18.07 10.50
N ALA A 692 21.61 -18.33 11.64
CA ALA A 692 21.26 -17.28 12.60
C ALA A 692 22.52 -16.72 13.23
N ALA A 693 22.82 -15.47 12.95
CA ALA A 693 24.02 -14.79 13.49
C ALA A 693 23.73 -14.04 14.78
N TYR A 694 22.51 -13.49 14.93
CA TYR A 694 22.13 -12.74 16.12
C TYR A 694 20.61 -12.73 16.31
N ASP A 695 20.14 -12.83 17.57
CA ASP A 695 18.72 -12.70 17.96
C ASP A 695 18.51 -11.26 18.48
N LEU A 696 17.66 -10.49 17.78
CA LEU A 696 17.30 -9.12 18.16
C LEU A 696 16.38 -9.06 19.37
N GLY A 697 15.85 -10.21 19.79
CA GLY A 697 14.93 -10.36 20.89
C GLY A 697 13.47 -10.42 20.47
N LYS A 698 12.67 -11.07 21.33
CA LYS A 698 11.25 -11.27 21.05
C LYS A 698 10.51 -9.95 20.84
N GLY A 699 9.76 -9.88 19.76
CA GLY A 699 8.96 -8.71 19.37
C GLY A 699 9.76 -7.62 18.65
N ASN A 700 11.06 -7.80 18.45
CA ASN A 700 11.89 -6.93 17.63
C ASN A 700 12.04 -7.50 16.23
N THR A 701 11.99 -6.66 15.22
CA THR A 701 12.21 -7.04 13.82
C THR A 701 13.20 -6.06 13.16
N ALA A 702 14.06 -6.58 12.31
CA ALA A 702 15.01 -5.75 11.58
C ALA A 702 14.26 -4.80 10.62
N THR A 703 14.75 -3.56 10.54
CA THR A 703 14.23 -2.51 9.65
C THR A 703 15.23 -2.12 8.57
N ALA A 704 16.51 -2.39 8.76
CA ALA A 704 17.56 -2.21 7.76
C ALA A 704 18.75 -3.12 8.05
N VAL A 705 19.37 -3.66 7.01
CA VAL A 705 20.61 -4.43 7.11
C VAL A 705 21.64 -3.90 6.11
N ALA A 706 22.92 -3.94 6.48
CA ALA A 706 24.03 -3.62 5.60
C ALA A 706 25.24 -4.48 5.91
N SER A 707 25.98 -4.88 4.87
CA SER A 707 27.19 -5.68 5.00
C SER A 707 28.29 -5.19 4.05
N SER A 708 29.53 -5.19 4.54
CA SER A 708 30.71 -4.86 3.73
C SER A 708 31.95 -5.59 4.24
N GLY A 709 32.47 -6.52 3.44
CA GLY A 709 33.66 -7.31 3.75
C GLY A 709 33.47 -8.17 5.00
N GLY A 710 32.27 -8.71 5.19
CA GLY A 710 31.91 -9.54 6.31
C GLY A 710 31.53 -8.80 7.59
N LYS A 711 31.63 -7.49 7.65
CA LYS A 711 31.10 -6.67 8.75
C LYS A 711 29.64 -6.37 8.50
N VAL A 712 28.76 -6.65 9.46
CA VAL A 712 27.31 -6.54 9.33
C VAL A 712 26.74 -5.60 10.38
N TYR A 713 25.81 -4.74 9.95
CA TYR A 713 25.00 -3.91 10.83
C TYR A 713 23.52 -4.20 10.54
N ALA A 714 22.73 -4.34 11.60
CA ALA A 714 21.29 -4.54 11.53
C ALA A 714 20.59 -3.53 12.46
N ALA A 715 19.82 -2.63 11.89
CA ALA A 715 18.90 -1.76 12.62
C ALA A 715 17.57 -2.48 12.83
N TRP A 716 16.91 -2.22 13.96
CA TRP A 716 15.68 -2.87 14.33
C TRP A 716 14.73 -1.97 15.13
N CYS A 717 13.46 -2.31 15.12
CA CYS A 717 12.42 -1.76 15.97
C CYS A 717 11.63 -2.89 16.62
N GLY A 718 11.00 -2.58 17.74
CA GLY A 718 10.04 -3.49 18.30
C GLY A 718 9.20 -2.86 19.40
N PRO A 719 7.92 -2.90 19.25
CA PRO A 719 7.14 -2.56 18.07
C PRO A 719 7.35 -1.09 17.70
N CYS A 720 7.53 -0.79 16.45
CA CYS A 720 7.77 0.56 15.94
C CYS A 720 6.51 1.43 15.90
N ASN A 721 5.66 1.29 16.87
CA ASN A 721 4.50 2.16 17.04
C ASN A 721 4.80 3.31 18.00
N ASN A 722 3.89 4.22 18.16
CA ASN A 722 4.06 5.42 18.95
C ASN A 722 4.09 5.20 20.48
N GLN A 723 3.87 3.98 20.95
CA GLN A 723 3.88 3.63 22.36
C GLN A 723 4.84 2.49 22.66
N GLY A 724 5.62 2.62 23.73
CA GLY A 724 6.60 1.60 24.12
C GLY A 724 7.66 1.35 23.06
N PHE A 725 7.91 2.32 22.22
CA PHE A 725 8.81 2.24 21.08
C PHE A 725 10.23 1.91 21.53
N THR A 726 10.72 0.75 21.08
CA THR A 726 12.10 0.32 21.28
C THR A 726 12.79 0.17 19.95
N ARG A 727 14.07 0.47 19.89
CA ARG A 727 14.88 0.38 18.68
C ARG A 727 16.36 0.20 19.04
N GLY A 728 17.12 -0.27 18.09
CA GLY A 728 18.54 -0.46 18.26
C GLY A 728 19.28 -0.75 16.98
N ILE A 729 20.59 -0.89 17.10
CA ILE A 729 21.46 -1.39 16.05
C ILE A 729 22.30 -2.50 16.65
N ALA A 730 22.35 -3.65 15.98
CA ALA A 730 23.30 -4.72 16.30
C ALA A 730 24.43 -4.71 15.27
N VAL A 731 25.63 -5.08 15.69
CA VAL A 731 26.81 -5.18 14.84
C VAL A 731 27.58 -6.46 15.12
N GLY A 732 28.09 -7.09 14.07
CA GLY A 732 28.87 -8.30 14.17
C GLY A 732 29.54 -8.69 12.85
N ASN A 733 29.94 -9.94 12.74
CA ASN A 733 30.58 -10.47 11.53
C ASN A 733 29.65 -11.51 10.87
N ALA A 734 29.78 -11.65 9.55
CA ALA A 734 29.03 -12.62 8.75
C ALA A 734 29.34 -14.08 9.11
N ASP A 735 30.44 -14.34 9.78
CA ASP A 735 30.79 -15.66 10.34
C ASP A 735 30.10 -15.97 11.69
N GLY A 736 29.21 -15.09 12.14
CA GLY A 736 28.47 -15.23 13.40
C GLY A 736 29.22 -14.74 14.63
N THR A 737 30.42 -14.21 14.48
CA THR A 737 31.24 -13.78 15.62
C THR A 737 31.11 -12.28 15.93
N GLY A 738 31.44 -11.89 17.17
CA GLY A 738 31.56 -10.49 17.58
C GLY A 738 30.26 -9.72 17.68
N TRP A 739 29.10 -10.38 17.63
CA TRP A 739 27.79 -9.73 17.68
C TRP A 739 27.52 -9.10 19.04
N HIS A 740 27.06 -7.86 19.00
CA HIS A 740 26.59 -7.12 20.18
C HIS A 740 25.67 -5.96 19.72
N GLN A 741 24.82 -5.51 20.63
CA GLN A 741 24.00 -4.33 20.43
C GLN A 741 24.83 -3.06 20.68
N LEU A 742 24.68 -2.06 19.81
CA LEU A 742 25.23 -0.73 19.99
C LEU A 742 24.33 0.10 20.91
N ASN A 743 24.96 0.90 21.76
CA ASN A 743 24.23 1.87 22.56
C ASN A 743 23.93 3.11 21.72
N LEU A 744 22.68 3.24 21.28
CA LEU A 744 22.22 4.50 20.71
C LEU A 744 22.10 5.55 21.82
N PRO A 745 22.61 6.77 21.61
CA PRO A 745 22.60 7.80 22.64
C PRO A 745 21.15 8.07 23.13
N VAL A 746 20.93 8.02 24.43
CA VAL A 746 19.66 8.36 25.08
C VAL A 746 19.46 9.87 25.24
N ASP A 747 20.45 10.68 24.93
CA ASP A 747 20.45 12.14 24.99
C ASP A 747 19.68 12.82 23.84
N GLY A 748 19.04 12.00 22.96
CA GLY A 748 18.33 12.50 21.81
C GLY A 748 19.20 12.82 20.60
N THR A 749 20.51 12.52 20.62
CA THR A 749 21.41 12.71 19.48
C THR A 749 20.86 11.99 18.24
N VAL A 750 20.43 10.74 18.39
CA VAL A 750 19.65 10.01 17.36
C VAL A 750 18.20 9.96 17.83
N PRO A 751 17.24 10.62 17.16
CA PRO A 751 15.88 10.71 17.63
C PRO A 751 15.21 9.34 17.70
N ASN A 752 14.22 9.21 18.60
CA ASN A 752 13.43 7.98 18.75
C ASN A 752 12.39 7.86 17.63
N ARG A 753 12.85 7.54 16.42
CA ARG A 753 12.06 7.32 15.22
C ARG A 753 12.55 6.08 14.47
N TYR A 754 11.84 5.68 13.43
CA TYR A 754 12.12 4.51 12.62
C TYR A 754 13.53 4.59 11.96
N LEU A 755 14.32 3.53 12.11
CA LEU A 755 15.67 3.42 11.53
C LEU A 755 15.53 2.75 10.14
N ALA A 756 15.52 3.57 9.08
CA ALA A 756 15.08 3.12 7.77
C ALA A 756 16.19 2.61 6.84
N GLY A 757 17.41 3.06 7.02
CA GLY A 757 18.48 2.70 6.08
C GLY A 757 19.88 2.78 6.67
N LEU A 758 20.74 1.88 6.24
CA LEU A 758 22.14 1.81 6.61
C LEU A 758 23.03 1.79 5.36
N ALA A 759 24.10 2.56 5.36
CA ALA A 759 25.15 2.48 4.34
C ALA A 759 26.53 2.40 4.98
N ILE A 760 27.30 1.38 4.62
CA ILE A 760 28.68 1.16 5.07
C ILE A 760 29.63 1.70 4.01
N ASP A 761 30.67 2.41 4.43
CA ASP A 761 31.76 2.80 3.54
C ASP A 761 32.54 1.53 3.08
N PRO A 762 32.60 1.26 1.78
CA PRO A 762 33.38 0.11 1.30
C PRO A 762 34.87 0.16 1.67
N ALA A 763 35.41 1.34 1.94
CA ALA A 763 36.81 1.51 2.32
C ALA A 763 37.05 1.36 3.83
N ASP A 764 36.03 1.63 4.67
CA ASP A 764 36.12 1.58 6.13
C ASP A 764 34.82 1.06 6.72
N SER A 765 34.79 -0.19 7.14
CA SER A 765 33.58 -0.83 7.71
C SER A 765 33.15 -0.24 9.07
N ASN A 766 33.93 0.64 9.71
CA ASN A 766 33.52 1.39 10.89
C ASN A 766 32.84 2.73 10.56
N HIS A 767 32.91 3.14 9.29
CA HIS A 767 32.24 4.34 8.81
C HIS A 767 30.83 3.95 8.27
N VAL A 768 29.77 4.34 8.98
CA VAL A 768 28.40 3.98 8.67
C VAL A 768 27.50 5.23 8.70
N LEU A 769 26.61 5.29 7.75
CA LEU A 769 25.52 6.26 7.69
C LEU A 769 24.22 5.58 8.07
N LEU A 770 23.40 6.26 8.88
CA LEU A 770 22.08 5.83 9.35
C LEU A 770 21.03 6.83 8.91
N ALA A 771 20.09 6.41 8.07
CA ALA A 771 18.90 7.17 7.71
C ALA A 771 17.77 6.92 8.73
N VAL A 772 17.15 8.00 9.19
CA VAL A 772 16.05 8.00 10.15
C VAL A 772 14.80 8.56 9.49
N ASN A 773 13.77 7.74 9.41
CA ASN A 773 12.49 8.08 8.81
C ASN A 773 11.62 8.95 9.73
N GLY A 774 10.40 9.26 9.27
CA GLY A 774 9.42 10.08 9.97
C GLY A 774 9.72 11.57 9.92
N PHE A 775 8.69 12.39 10.05
CA PHE A 775 8.84 13.83 10.28
C PHE A 775 9.36 14.06 11.71
N SER A 776 10.11 15.14 11.92
CA SER A 776 10.53 15.49 13.27
C SER A 776 9.31 15.95 14.10
N ARG A 777 9.49 15.95 15.43
CA ARG A 777 8.45 16.37 16.35
C ARG A 777 8.42 17.91 16.60
N LYS A 778 9.20 18.66 15.84
CA LYS A 778 9.26 20.13 16.00
C LYS A 778 7.92 20.82 15.84
N TRP A 779 7.02 20.24 15.06
CA TRP A 779 5.67 20.77 14.80
C TRP A 779 4.70 20.55 15.95
N THR A 780 4.93 19.53 16.77
CA THR A 780 4.09 19.19 17.93
C THR A 780 4.73 19.53 19.27
N GLU A 781 6.07 19.46 19.36
CA GLU A 781 6.84 19.61 20.61
C GLU A 781 7.74 20.86 20.61
N GLY A 782 7.81 21.60 19.52
CA GLY A 782 8.59 22.81 19.37
C GLY A 782 9.90 22.65 18.60
N PRO A 783 10.51 23.78 18.20
CA PRO A 783 11.72 23.79 17.39
C PRO A 783 12.86 22.99 18.05
N GLY A 784 13.50 22.12 17.28
CA GLY A 784 14.61 21.29 17.74
C GLY A 784 14.22 19.90 18.25
N ALA A 785 12.94 19.66 18.53
CA ALA A 785 12.48 18.36 19.01
C ALA A 785 12.59 17.27 17.92
N GLY A 786 13.45 16.28 18.14
CA GLY A 786 13.63 15.13 17.25
C GLY A 786 14.10 15.47 15.84
N VAL A 787 14.64 16.66 15.59
CA VAL A 787 15.17 17.06 14.28
C VAL A 787 16.39 16.26 13.92
N GLY A 788 16.48 15.81 12.66
CA GLY A 788 17.59 15.06 12.11
C GLY A 788 17.11 13.81 11.38
N HIS A 789 17.72 13.55 10.22
CA HIS A 789 17.34 12.45 9.33
C HIS A 789 18.53 11.61 8.88
N LEU A 790 19.76 12.12 9.07
CA LEU A 790 20.96 11.37 8.73
C LEU A 790 22.01 11.50 9.84
N PHE A 791 22.51 10.36 10.27
CA PHE A 791 23.55 10.25 11.30
C PHE A 791 24.74 9.48 10.78
N GLU A 792 25.93 9.81 11.27
CA GLU A 792 27.22 9.24 10.85
C GLU A 792 27.99 8.75 12.06
N THR A 793 28.52 7.55 11.96
CA THR A 793 29.57 7.03 12.85
C THR A 793 30.85 6.75 12.06
N ARG A 794 32.00 6.92 12.68
CA ARG A 794 33.32 6.57 12.12
C ARG A 794 34.11 5.64 13.04
N ASP A 795 33.50 5.17 14.09
CA ASP A 795 34.09 4.32 15.12
C ASP A 795 33.29 3.03 15.36
N GLY A 796 32.57 2.60 14.32
CA GLY A 796 31.78 1.36 14.39
C GLY A 796 30.52 1.46 15.23
N GLY A 797 30.00 2.69 15.46
CA GLY A 797 28.79 2.92 16.22
C GLY A 797 28.99 3.32 17.68
N ALA A 798 30.25 3.48 18.13
CA ALA A 798 30.52 3.94 19.47
C ALA A 798 30.07 5.39 19.70
N THR A 799 30.20 6.24 18.67
CA THR A 799 29.63 7.60 18.67
C THR A 799 28.89 7.91 17.38
N TRP A 800 27.84 8.75 17.49
CA TRP A 800 27.04 9.18 16.37
C TRP A 800 26.99 10.71 16.27
N LYS A 801 27.07 11.21 15.06
CA LYS A 801 26.98 12.63 14.76
C LYS A 801 25.83 12.91 13.81
N ASN A 802 24.98 13.89 14.14
CA ASN A 802 23.98 14.40 13.22
C ASN A 802 24.66 15.12 12.06
N VAL A 803 24.45 14.63 10.84
CA VAL A 803 25.00 15.17 9.60
C VAL A 803 23.92 15.64 8.63
N SER A 804 22.69 15.84 9.12
CA SER A 804 21.55 16.31 8.34
C SER A 804 21.77 17.72 7.76
N GLY A 805 22.47 18.63 8.49
CA GLY A 805 22.78 19.95 7.98
C GLY A 805 21.53 20.73 7.55
N ASN A 806 21.46 21.09 6.26
CA ASN A 806 20.33 21.79 5.66
C ASN A 806 19.35 20.83 4.94
N LEU A 807 19.25 19.56 5.34
CA LEU A 807 18.16 18.70 4.87
C LEU A 807 16.81 19.29 5.26
N PRO A 808 15.81 19.25 4.35
CA PRO A 808 14.42 19.46 4.72
C PRO A 808 13.98 18.49 5.82
N ASP A 809 12.97 18.85 6.58
CA ASP A 809 12.35 17.97 7.56
C ASP A 809 11.41 16.97 6.87
N VAL A 810 11.98 15.98 6.24
CA VAL A 810 11.29 14.99 5.41
C VAL A 810 11.74 13.58 5.77
N PRO A 811 10.84 12.58 5.81
CA PRO A 811 11.21 11.20 6.04
C PRO A 811 12.33 10.73 5.11
N ALA A 812 13.37 10.12 5.67
CA ALA A 812 14.49 9.54 4.94
C ALA A 812 14.34 8.02 4.92
N ASN A 813 14.24 7.43 3.72
CA ASN A 813 13.93 6.01 3.52
C ASN A 813 15.18 5.17 3.23
N SER A 814 16.11 5.71 2.45
CA SER A 814 17.28 4.98 1.96
C SER A 814 18.51 5.87 1.87
N VAL A 815 19.68 5.33 2.12
CA VAL A 815 20.96 6.05 2.02
C VAL A 815 22.00 5.23 1.25
N VAL A 816 22.76 5.91 0.39
CA VAL A 816 23.88 5.31 -0.37
C VAL A 816 25.11 6.21 -0.27
N LEU A 817 26.25 5.63 0.01
CA LEU A 817 27.56 6.28 -0.09
C LEU A 817 28.19 5.93 -1.45
N LEU A 818 28.28 6.89 -2.33
CA LEU A 818 28.89 6.72 -3.65
C LEU A 818 30.43 6.64 -3.55
N LYS A 819 31.07 5.97 -4.51
CA LYS A 819 32.54 5.76 -4.52
C LYS A 819 33.35 7.05 -4.45
N ASN A 820 32.81 8.18 -4.90
CA ASN A 820 33.46 9.48 -4.82
C ASN A 820 33.26 10.20 -3.48
N GLY A 821 32.59 9.58 -2.51
CA GLY A 821 32.27 10.14 -1.20
C GLY A 821 31.02 11.03 -1.17
N THR A 822 30.26 11.11 -2.26
CA THR A 822 28.95 11.74 -2.28
C THR A 822 27.94 10.85 -1.55
N VAL A 823 27.11 11.43 -0.71
CA VAL A 823 26.00 10.75 -0.04
C VAL A 823 24.71 11.04 -0.81
N ALA A 824 23.98 10.01 -1.19
CA ALA A 824 22.63 10.11 -1.77
C ALA A 824 21.60 9.59 -0.74
N LEU A 825 20.48 10.29 -0.62
CA LEU A 825 19.41 10.02 0.34
C LEU A 825 18.08 9.98 -0.41
N GLY A 826 17.38 8.85 -0.36
CA GLY A 826 15.99 8.70 -0.81
C GLY A 826 15.05 9.19 0.29
N THR A 827 14.11 10.04 -0.08
CA THR A 827 13.13 10.67 0.84
C THR A 827 11.71 10.55 0.30
N ASP A 828 10.72 10.95 1.08
CA ASP A 828 9.33 11.02 0.61
C ASP A 828 9.09 12.10 -0.47
N LEU A 829 10.05 12.98 -0.70
CA LEU A 829 9.97 14.04 -1.70
C LEU A 829 11.10 13.95 -2.75
N GLY A 830 11.54 12.73 -3.09
CA GLY A 830 12.56 12.51 -4.10
C GLY A 830 13.94 12.22 -3.52
N VAL A 831 15.00 12.54 -4.28
CA VAL A 831 16.39 12.23 -3.94
C VAL A 831 17.17 13.48 -3.63
N LEU A 832 17.86 13.48 -2.49
CA LEU A 832 18.78 14.52 -2.07
C LEU A 832 20.21 14.01 -2.09
N VAL A 833 21.17 14.88 -2.41
CA VAL A 833 22.59 14.52 -2.40
C VAL A 833 23.41 15.54 -1.64
N ARG A 834 24.43 15.04 -0.93
CA ARG A 834 25.50 15.83 -0.33
C ARG A 834 26.79 15.48 -1.06
N PRO A 835 27.29 16.34 -1.95
CA PRO A 835 28.55 16.11 -2.65
C PRO A 835 29.72 15.90 -1.68
N ALA A 836 30.71 15.11 -2.08
CA ALA A 836 31.93 14.92 -1.32
C ALA A 836 32.56 16.28 -0.94
N ARG A 837 33.04 16.43 0.26
CA ARG A 837 33.63 17.68 0.80
C ARG A 837 32.63 18.84 0.96
N SER A 838 31.34 18.63 0.76
CA SER A 838 30.29 19.60 1.04
C SER A 838 29.57 19.27 2.35
N SER A 839 29.20 20.30 3.09
CA SER A 839 28.27 20.17 4.22
C SER A 839 26.83 20.48 3.83
N ARG A 840 26.58 20.84 2.57
CA ARG A 840 25.26 21.26 2.07
C ARG A 840 24.63 20.20 1.18
N TRP A 841 23.38 19.98 1.41
CA TRP A 841 22.51 19.14 0.59
C TRP A 841 21.99 19.91 -0.62
N LYS A 842 21.73 19.19 -1.70
CA LYS A 842 21.13 19.64 -2.95
C LYS A 842 20.09 18.62 -3.40
N VAL A 843 19.16 19.03 -4.24
CA VAL A 843 18.30 18.10 -4.98
C VAL A 843 19.15 17.39 -6.05
N ALA A 844 18.98 16.09 -6.18
CA ALA A 844 19.70 15.29 -7.18
C ALA A 844 19.09 15.46 -8.57
N GLY A 845 19.75 16.22 -9.45
CA GLY A 845 19.31 16.39 -10.84
C GLY A 845 17.95 17.04 -11.01
N GLU A 846 17.38 16.84 -12.21
CA GLU A 846 16.08 17.37 -12.62
C GLU A 846 15.13 16.25 -13.04
N ASN A 847 13.85 16.54 -13.15
CA ASN A 847 12.79 15.70 -13.71
C ASN A 847 12.28 14.53 -12.83
N LEU A 848 12.84 14.26 -11.65
CA LEU A 848 12.23 13.31 -10.73
C LEU A 848 10.99 13.96 -10.10
N PRO A 849 9.81 13.34 -10.14
CA PRO A 849 8.62 13.84 -9.44
C PRO A 849 8.82 13.89 -7.93
N THR A 850 7.97 14.67 -7.24
CA THR A 850 7.92 14.69 -5.77
C THR A 850 7.22 13.45 -5.23
N THR A 851 7.84 12.29 -5.38
CA THR A 851 7.31 10.99 -4.93
C THR A 851 8.26 10.34 -3.94
N ALA A 852 7.74 9.43 -3.12
CA ALA A 852 8.56 8.70 -2.16
C ALA A 852 9.55 7.78 -2.88
N VAL A 853 10.83 7.90 -2.51
CA VAL A 853 11.91 7.03 -2.98
C VAL A 853 12.26 6.09 -1.84
N LEU A 854 11.84 4.83 -1.95
CA LEU A 854 12.01 3.84 -0.88
C LEU A 854 13.39 3.20 -0.89
N GLN A 855 13.96 2.98 -2.08
CA GLN A 855 15.31 2.41 -2.16
C GLN A 855 16.17 3.10 -3.23
N LEU A 856 17.45 3.23 -2.92
CA LEU A 856 18.49 3.68 -3.84
C LEU A 856 19.51 2.57 -4.04
N ARG A 857 19.95 2.36 -5.29
CA ARG A 857 21.04 1.41 -5.63
C ARG A 857 21.97 1.96 -6.69
N THR A 858 23.24 1.65 -6.60
CA THR A 858 24.21 1.94 -7.68
C THR A 858 24.28 0.76 -8.62
N GLY A 859 24.15 1.02 -9.91
CA GLY A 859 24.31 0.01 -10.95
C GLY A 859 25.77 -0.19 -11.41
N PRO A 860 26.05 -1.33 -12.04
CA PRO A 860 27.36 -1.62 -12.63
C PRO A 860 27.75 -0.68 -13.77
N ASP A 861 26.77 0.03 -14.36
CA ASP A 861 26.93 1.02 -15.42
C ASP A 861 27.27 2.44 -14.93
N GLY A 862 27.45 2.62 -13.63
CA GLY A 862 27.80 3.91 -13.03
C GLY A 862 26.60 4.86 -12.86
N ARG A 863 25.39 4.34 -12.82
CA ARG A 863 24.16 5.09 -12.50
C ARG A 863 23.70 4.84 -11.08
N LEU A 864 22.97 5.82 -10.54
CA LEU A 864 22.16 5.69 -9.35
C LEU A 864 20.71 5.42 -9.81
N TYR A 865 20.12 4.39 -9.25
CA TYR A 865 18.75 3.96 -9.50
C TYR A 865 17.89 4.27 -8.28
N ALA A 866 16.68 4.75 -8.51
CA ALA A 866 15.69 5.07 -7.48
C ALA A 866 14.43 4.26 -7.71
N ALA A 867 14.08 3.42 -6.74
CA ALA A 867 12.79 2.76 -6.63
C ALA A 867 11.81 3.75 -6.01
N THR A 868 10.81 4.19 -6.78
CA THR A 868 9.80 5.12 -6.30
C THR A 868 8.49 4.38 -6.01
N HIS A 869 7.81 4.80 -4.97
CA HIS A 869 6.52 4.22 -4.61
C HIS A 869 5.39 5.01 -5.28
N GLY A 870 5.10 4.65 -6.53
CA GLY A 870 4.03 5.25 -7.33
C GLY A 870 4.45 5.92 -8.65
N ARG A 871 5.76 5.96 -8.98
CA ARG A 871 6.27 6.52 -10.24
C ARG A 871 7.41 5.69 -10.82
N GLY A 872 7.39 4.38 -10.61
CA GLY A 872 8.31 3.45 -11.23
C GLY A 872 9.78 3.59 -10.79
N ILE A 873 10.69 3.13 -11.64
CA ILE A 873 12.14 3.18 -11.42
C ILE A 873 12.78 4.24 -12.30
N TRP A 874 13.65 5.05 -11.69
CA TRP A 874 14.39 6.12 -12.34
C TRP A 874 15.90 5.93 -12.21
N ALA A 875 16.67 6.47 -13.15
CA ALA A 875 18.12 6.39 -13.11
C ALA A 875 18.79 7.72 -13.50
N ILE A 876 19.91 8.03 -12.84
CA ILE A 876 20.75 9.18 -13.13
C ILE A 876 22.23 8.81 -13.14
N ASP A 877 23.05 9.46 -13.98
CA ASP A 877 24.50 9.26 -13.98
C ASP A 877 25.12 9.85 -12.71
N VAL A 878 25.85 9.02 -11.91
CA VAL A 878 26.45 9.45 -10.64
C VAL A 878 27.49 10.58 -10.81
N ARG A 879 28.09 10.70 -12.00
CA ARG A 879 29.05 11.77 -12.32
C ARG A 879 28.40 13.15 -12.33
N ARG A 880 27.07 13.23 -12.45
CA ARG A 880 26.29 14.47 -12.44
C ARG A 880 25.89 14.91 -11.04
N LEU A 881 26.13 14.09 -10.04
CA LEU A 881 25.72 14.34 -8.64
C LEU A 881 26.81 15.02 -7.79
N CYS A 882 27.90 15.47 -8.38
CA CYS A 882 29.04 16.06 -7.70
C CYS A 882 28.88 17.54 -7.42
#